data_55d2fb8599d090595d61a012b03d0e0c
#
_entry.id   55d2fb8599d090595d61a012b03d0e0c
#
_cell.length_a   1.000
_cell.length_b   1.000
_cell.length_c   1.000
_cell.angle_alpha   90.00
_cell.angle_beta   90.00
_cell.angle_gamma   90.00
#
_symmetry.space_group_name_H-M   'P 1'
#
loop_
_entity.id
_entity.type
_entity.pdbx_description
1 polymer ?
#
loop_
_entity_poly.entity_id
_entity_poly.type
_entity_poly.pdbx_seq_one_letter_code
_entity_poly.pdbx_strand_id
1 'polypeptide(L)'
;MFPVPLIIMKKLSFLIAIALTCFLPSGKALSNYQRITPNSQFPIPDSRFPIPDSLDQKAQQLYETGEYQKAIPLLEQIISNYSDSGDIIGEINALANLALVYQRLGDWAQAKQTISQSFTQLSQLPLTKESQQLQAQILSVQGQVYLSLGQGEKALDTWQQTSAIYQDLEDLNKLTESQIYQVQALRILGLYNQATKTLNQIQESIQDQPDSPLKSTALQYLGDVLRRVGKFQDSQDILQQSLAIAENLPNQTLIADTLLSLGDTARLQTKTEEALDFYQRVVKESPLADIKIQGQLNQLSVLIATQEWSRARGLLPAIDYTLTTLSPSQRAIKARIKLAKTLLKSENTELKTPKALATYLADAIKLARNLGDKRAEAEAIGNLGSLYKYNQRLDEAQDLTEKALLIAQEIQAPDLAYQWQWQLGRIFNLKQDKKNAIAAYAQSVQTLQSIRSDLVAISSDIQFGFRERVEPVYRELVGLLLEPNASQENLKQARDVIESLQLAELDNFFRDACLDAKPVNIDEIDPNAAIFYTIILPDRLEVIVTLPGQPLRQITTNLPKTEIEQQLALARRTITRPWQSLEKENLQTIHDWLIGPIEAELANSNIRTLVFIPDGALRNLPMSVLYDGENYAIEKYNIAVAPSLQLIDSQANVRENVSVLAAGVTETRPHRPNLGALPGVKEELENIMAQVPSLILLNESFTESNFTTEVNSSPYEVLHLATHGEFSSVAEETFLLTWDDVININELNSLISADQKQKNPIELLVLSACQTAAGDSRA
;
A
#
# COMPACT_ATOMS: atom_id res chain seq x y z
N MET A 1 39.15 9.56 15.06
CA MET A 1 37.86 9.03 14.56
C MET A 1 36.82 10.03 14.98
N PHE A 2 36.38 10.86 14.08
CA PHE A 2 35.34 11.84 14.40
C PHE A 2 34.00 11.29 13.90
N PRO A 3 32.98 11.16 14.75
CA PRO A 3 31.63 10.95 14.26
C PRO A 3 31.16 12.24 13.57
N VAL A 4 30.80 12.16 12.32
CA VAL A 4 30.18 13.28 11.63
C VAL A 4 28.68 13.26 12.04
N PRO A 5 28.20 14.28 12.77
CA PRO A 5 26.78 14.36 13.08
C PRO A 5 25.99 14.61 11.79
N LEU A 6 25.05 13.76 11.49
CA LEU A 6 24.06 13.98 10.42
C LEU A 6 23.12 15.09 10.90
N ILE A 7 23.36 16.33 10.47
CA ILE A 7 22.46 17.45 10.75
C ILE A 7 21.31 17.34 9.74
N ILE A 8 20.20 16.77 10.18
CA ILE A 8 18.93 16.84 9.46
C ILE A 8 18.27 18.15 9.88
N MET A 9 18.41 19.17 9.04
CA MET A 9 17.83 20.49 9.29
C MET A 9 16.31 20.45 9.38
N LYS A 10 15.80 21.31 10.27
CA LYS A 10 14.42 21.76 10.47
C LYS A 10 13.41 21.09 9.53
N LYS A 11 12.58 20.21 10.05
CA LYS A 11 11.35 19.67 9.47
C LYS A 11 11.31 18.18 9.17
N LEU A 12 12.06 17.40 9.91
CA LEU A 12 11.51 16.09 10.21
C LEU A 12 10.24 16.22 11.08
N SER A 13 10.13 17.28 11.89
CA SER A 13 8.90 17.60 12.62
C SER A 13 7.67 17.83 11.72
N PHE A 14 7.87 18.23 10.46
CA PHE A 14 6.77 18.35 9.49
C PHE A 14 6.41 17.00 8.85
N LEU A 15 7.37 16.12 8.64
CA LEU A 15 7.13 14.76 8.16
C LEU A 15 6.39 13.89 9.18
N ILE A 16 6.46 14.24 10.43
CA ILE A 16 5.95 13.45 11.56
C ILE A 16 4.64 14.02 12.13
N ALA A 17 4.30 15.29 11.84
CA ALA A 17 3.24 16.03 12.52
C ALA A 17 1.89 16.04 11.82
N ILE A 18 1.70 15.42 10.68
CA ILE A 18 0.47 15.54 9.86
C ILE A 18 -0.56 14.44 10.14
N ALA A 19 -0.30 13.52 11.03
CA ALA A 19 -1.24 12.43 11.32
C ALA A 19 -2.53 12.84 12.07
N LEU A 20 -2.77 14.12 12.43
CA LEU A 20 -3.84 14.44 13.41
C LEU A 20 -4.80 15.58 13.10
N THR A 21 -4.78 16.23 11.94
CA THR A 21 -5.75 17.31 11.65
C THR A 21 -6.34 17.24 10.25
N CYS A 22 -6.97 16.14 9.87
CA CYS A 22 -7.95 16.15 8.78
C CYS A 22 -9.35 16.29 9.35
N PHE A 23 -9.72 17.51 9.79
CA PHE A 23 -11.12 17.90 9.91
C PHE A 23 -11.59 18.45 8.57
N LEU A 24 -12.63 17.85 8.07
CA LEU A 24 -13.34 17.99 6.81
C LEU A 24 -13.46 19.42 6.24
N PRO A 25 -13.32 19.54 4.93
CA PRO A 25 -14.25 20.37 4.18
C PRO A 25 -15.18 19.49 3.33
N SER A 26 -16.43 19.91 3.43
CA SER A 26 -17.60 19.48 2.71
C SER A 26 -17.40 19.13 1.24
N GLY A 27 -17.82 17.91 0.88
CA GLY A 27 -18.57 17.58 -0.31
C GLY A 27 -18.03 18.02 -1.67
N LYS A 28 -17.37 17.10 -2.36
CA LYS A 28 -17.64 16.65 -3.74
C LYS A 28 -16.55 15.66 -4.20
N ALA A 29 -17.01 14.58 -4.80
CA ALA A 29 -16.20 13.62 -5.58
C ALA A 29 -15.41 12.57 -4.79
N LEU A 30 -16.09 11.70 -4.07
CA LEU A 30 -15.61 10.35 -3.73
C LEU A 30 -16.60 9.33 -4.31
N SER A 31 -16.55 9.13 -5.60
CA SER A 31 -17.24 8.01 -6.23
C SER A 31 -16.24 7.34 -7.15
N ASN A 32 -15.83 6.17 -6.79
CA ASN A 32 -15.31 5.10 -7.64
C ASN A 32 -14.04 4.44 -7.12
N TYR A 33 -14.19 3.77 -5.97
CA TYR A 33 -13.14 2.93 -5.44
C TYR A 33 -13.21 1.50 -5.96
N GLN A 34 -12.03 0.90 -6.04
CA GLN A 34 -11.79 -0.46 -6.53
C GLN A 34 -12.73 -1.47 -5.90
N ARG A 35 -13.39 -2.26 -6.74
CA ARG A 35 -14.05 -3.49 -6.34
C ARG A 35 -12.98 -4.54 -5.97
N ILE A 36 -12.40 -4.39 -4.78
CA ILE A 36 -11.83 -5.54 -4.11
C ILE A 36 -13.03 -6.35 -3.67
N THR A 37 -13.31 -7.45 -4.36
CA THR A 37 -14.25 -8.41 -3.80
C THR A 37 -13.66 -8.86 -2.47
N PRO A 38 -14.39 -8.72 -1.36
CA PRO A 38 -14.00 -9.37 -0.13
C PRO A 38 -13.82 -10.85 -0.46
N ASN A 39 -12.68 -11.41 -0.16
CA ASN A 39 -12.40 -12.85 -0.26
C ASN A 39 -13.12 -13.63 0.85
N SER A 40 -14.23 -13.13 1.33
CA SER A 40 -14.97 -13.75 2.42
C SER A 40 -16.37 -14.05 1.96
N GLN A 41 -16.63 -15.31 1.81
CA GLN A 41 -17.95 -15.83 1.98
C GLN A 41 -18.22 -15.85 3.48
N PHE A 42 -18.91 -14.81 3.99
CA PHE A 42 -19.55 -15.02 5.27
C PHE A 42 -20.62 -16.09 5.06
N PRO A 43 -20.66 -17.08 5.95
CA PRO A 43 -21.82 -17.97 5.95
C PRO A 43 -23.05 -17.09 6.04
N ILE A 44 -24.06 -17.39 5.25
CA ILE A 44 -25.35 -16.77 5.42
C ILE A 44 -25.75 -17.04 6.86
N PRO A 45 -25.98 -16.03 7.72
CA PRO A 45 -26.47 -16.32 9.06
C PRO A 45 -27.72 -17.18 8.95
N ASP A 46 -27.82 -18.22 9.77
CA ASP A 46 -28.96 -19.16 9.78
C ASP A 46 -30.33 -18.50 9.87
N SER A 47 -30.39 -17.24 10.28
CA SER A 47 -31.61 -16.43 10.38
C SER A 47 -32.09 -15.79 9.08
N ARG A 48 -31.38 -15.96 7.96
CA ARG A 48 -31.78 -15.35 6.68
C ARG A 48 -32.77 -16.16 5.89
N PHE A 49 -32.96 -17.40 6.23
CA PHE A 49 -33.99 -18.25 5.71
C PHE A 49 -34.85 -18.78 6.88
N PRO A 50 -35.81 -17.98 7.40
CA PRO A 50 -36.68 -18.43 8.48
C PRO A 50 -37.73 -19.37 7.91
N ILE A 51 -37.79 -20.59 8.44
CA ILE A 51 -38.79 -21.64 8.30
C ILE A 51 -38.69 -22.45 6.98
N PRO A 52 -38.76 -23.79 7.11
CA PRO A 52 -38.44 -24.69 6.02
C PRO A 52 -39.69 -24.92 5.13
N ASP A 53 -39.99 -23.95 4.26
CA ASP A 53 -40.63 -24.29 3.03
C ASP A 53 -39.58 -24.95 2.11
N SER A 54 -39.96 -25.96 1.37
CA SER A 54 -39.04 -26.68 0.47
C SER A 54 -38.37 -25.77 -0.56
N LEU A 55 -38.93 -24.61 -0.82
CA LEU A 55 -38.40 -23.58 -1.73
C LEU A 55 -37.30 -22.78 -1.10
N ASP A 56 -37.40 -22.34 0.17
CA ASP A 56 -36.37 -21.60 0.88
C ASP A 56 -35.14 -22.42 1.03
N GLN A 57 -35.24 -23.68 1.45
CA GLN A 57 -34.11 -24.61 1.54
C GLN A 57 -33.39 -24.80 0.21
N LYS A 58 -34.15 -24.88 -0.88
CA LYS A 58 -33.61 -25.04 -2.22
C LYS A 58 -32.88 -23.77 -2.69
N ALA A 59 -33.46 -22.60 -2.42
CA ALA A 59 -32.85 -21.31 -2.74
C ALA A 59 -31.54 -21.13 -1.95
N GLN A 60 -31.54 -21.49 -0.66
CA GLN A 60 -30.34 -21.51 0.18
C GLN A 60 -29.27 -22.45 -0.36
N GLN A 61 -29.60 -23.67 -0.69
CA GLN A 61 -28.69 -24.65 -1.29
C GLN A 61 -28.05 -24.12 -2.57
N LEU A 62 -28.87 -23.53 -3.47
CA LEU A 62 -28.33 -22.92 -4.69
C LEU A 62 -27.43 -21.74 -4.45
N TYR A 63 -27.71 -20.93 -3.42
CA TYR A 63 -26.79 -19.87 -3.01
C TYR A 63 -25.46 -20.42 -2.46
N GLU A 64 -25.52 -21.42 -1.58
CA GLU A 64 -24.35 -22.06 -0.97
C GLU A 64 -23.48 -22.79 -2.01
N THR A 65 -24.09 -23.39 -3.03
CA THR A 65 -23.39 -24.04 -4.15
C THR A 65 -22.91 -23.08 -5.23
N GLY A 66 -23.19 -21.76 -5.10
CA GLY A 66 -22.80 -20.74 -6.07
C GLY A 66 -23.65 -20.69 -7.34
N GLU A 67 -24.81 -21.37 -7.35
CA GLU A 67 -25.71 -21.40 -8.48
C GLU A 67 -26.71 -20.22 -8.48
N TYR A 68 -26.13 -19.01 -8.34
CA TYR A 68 -26.89 -17.76 -8.09
C TYR A 68 -27.97 -17.46 -9.09
N GLN A 69 -27.74 -17.71 -10.39
CA GLN A 69 -28.74 -17.49 -11.44
C GLN A 69 -29.99 -18.35 -11.26
N LYS A 70 -29.84 -19.56 -10.73
CA LYS A 70 -30.98 -20.47 -10.48
C LYS A 70 -31.72 -20.12 -9.19
N ALA A 71 -31.09 -19.43 -8.26
CA ALA A 71 -31.72 -18.97 -7.02
C ALA A 71 -32.73 -17.83 -7.25
N ILE A 72 -32.51 -16.96 -8.26
CA ILE A 72 -33.36 -15.79 -8.52
C ILE A 72 -34.86 -16.19 -8.69
N PRO A 73 -35.26 -17.04 -9.64
CA PRO A 73 -36.66 -17.33 -9.86
C PRO A 73 -37.32 -17.99 -8.64
N LEU A 74 -36.56 -18.72 -7.81
CA LEU A 74 -37.11 -19.28 -6.58
C LEU A 74 -37.39 -18.21 -5.53
N LEU A 75 -36.44 -17.28 -5.36
CA LEU A 75 -36.61 -16.15 -4.43
C LEU A 75 -37.74 -15.21 -4.87
N GLU A 76 -37.88 -14.94 -6.16
CA GLU A 76 -39.02 -14.17 -6.70
C GLU A 76 -40.36 -14.88 -6.41
N GLN A 77 -40.42 -16.20 -6.56
CA GLN A 77 -41.60 -16.97 -6.19
C GLN A 77 -41.89 -16.93 -4.68
N ILE A 78 -40.87 -17.03 -3.85
CA ILE A 78 -40.98 -16.92 -2.39
C ILE A 78 -41.50 -15.55 -1.99
N ILE A 79 -40.99 -14.46 -2.58
CA ILE A 79 -41.47 -13.09 -2.37
C ILE A 79 -42.93 -12.97 -2.72
N SER A 80 -43.37 -13.50 -3.89
CA SER A 80 -44.79 -13.50 -4.30
C SER A 80 -45.65 -14.24 -3.29
N ASN A 81 -45.24 -15.43 -2.83
CA ASN A 81 -45.99 -16.23 -1.87
C ASN A 81 -46.18 -15.48 -0.53
N TYR A 82 -45.11 -14.82 -0.01
CA TYR A 82 -45.21 -14.03 1.23
C TYR A 82 -46.07 -12.78 1.03
N SER A 83 -45.95 -12.10 -0.09
CA SER A 83 -46.79 -10.96 -0.45
C SER A 83 -48.28 -11.35 -0.53
N ASP A 84 -48.62 -12.48 -1.19
CA ASP A 84 -49.96 -12.98 -1.31
C ASP A 84 -50.56 -13.41 0.03
N SER A 85 -49.74 -13.90 0.96
CA SER A 85 -50.16 -14.27 2.31
C SER A 85 -50.26 -13.11 3.28
N GLY A 86 -49.69 -11.94 2.93
CA GLY A 86 -49.56 -10.77 3.80
C GLY A 86 -48.49 -10.91 4.86
N ASP A 87 -47.54 -11.84 4.70
CA ASP A 87 -46.38 -12.00 5.60
C ASP A 87 -45.26 -11.01 5.22
N ILE A 88 -45.39 -9.80 5.75
CA ILE A 88 -44.40 -8.70 5.50
C ILE A 88 -43.01 -9.08 5.98
N ILE A 89 -42.85 -9.81 7.09
CA ILE A 89 -41.55 -10.21 7.64
C ILE A 89 -40.89 -11.21 6.69
N GLY A 90 -41.62 -12.23 6.24
CA GLY A 90 -41.16 -13.19 5.24
C GLY A 90 -40.74 -12.51 3.93
N GLU A 91 -41.54 -11.56 3.45
CA GLU A 91 -41.24 -10.79 2.23
C GLU A 91 -39.95 -9.99 2.37
N ILE A 92 -39.74 -9.29 3.52
CA ILE A 92 -38.49 -8.51 3.78
C ILE A 92 -37.26 -9.41 3.75
N ASN A 93 -37.32 -10.57 4.42
CA ASN A 93 -36.20 -11.51 4.45
C ASN A 93 -35.88 -12.07 3.06
N ALA A 94 -36.92 -12.44 2.29
CA ALA A 94 -36.73 -12.94 0.93
C ALA A 94 -36.16 -11.87 -0.03
N LEU A 95 -36.60 -10.61 0.10
CA LEU A 95 -36.02 -9.47 -0.62
C LEU A 95 -34.56 -9.24 -0.25
N ALA A 96 -34.19 -9.31 1.04
CA ALA A 96 -32.80 -9.18 1.48
C ALA A 96 -31.92 -10.29 0.90
N ASN A 97 -32.41 -11.54 0.86
CA ASN A 97 -31.71 -12.66 0.25
C ASN A 97 -31.55 -12.50 -1.26
N LEU A 98 -32.58 -12.01 -1.96
CA LEU A 98 -32.49 -11.71 -3.39
C LEU A 98 -31.48 -10.61 -3.69
N ALA A 99 -31.39 -9.58 -2.83
CA ALA A 99 -30.37 -8.54 -2.95
C ALA A 99 -28.95 -9.10 -2.83
N LEU A 100 -28.71 -10.07 -1.93
CA LEU A 100 -27.43 -10.77 -1.82
C LEU A 100 -27.12 -11.59 -3.09
N VAL A 101 -28.09 -12.27 -3.66
CA VAL A 101 -27.90 -13.01 -4.92
C VAL A 101 -27.50 -12.06 -6.05
N TYR A 102 -28.20 -10.93 -6.21
CA TYR A 102 -27.83 -9.91 -7.20
C TYR A 102 -26.44 -9.32 -6.92
N GLN A 103 -26.09 -9.10 -5.65
CA GLN A 103 -24.75 -8.65 -5.26
C GLN A 103 -23.67 -9.66 -5.69
N ARG A 104 -23.91 -10.97 -5.53
CA ARG A 104 -22.97 -12.02 -5.98
C ARG A 104 -22.77 -12.06 -7.49
N LEU A 105 -23.85 -11.80 -8.23
CA LEU A 105 -23.83 -11.73 -9.69
C LEU A 105 -23.18 -10.43 -10.22
N GLY A 106 -23.10 -9.38 -9.40
CA GLY A 106 -22.65 -8.06 -9.82
C GLY A 106 -23.76 -7.20 -10.45
N ASP A 107 -25.03 -7.61 -10.31
CA ASP A 107 -26.18 -6.80 -10.74
C ASP A 107 -26.54 -5.78 -9.64
N TRP A 108 -25.79 -4.68 -9.65
CA TRP A 108 -25.89 -3.62 -8.63
C TRP A 108 -27.21 -2.85 -8.71
N ALA A 109 -27.78 -2.75 -9.89
CA ALA A 109 -29.05 -2.04 -10.07
C ALA A 109 -30.17 -2.80 -9.38
N GLN A 110 -30.29 -4.08 -9.64
CA GLN A 110 -31.29 -4.94 -9.00
C GLN A 110 -31.05 -5.09 -7.50
N ALA A 111 -29.78 -5.25 -7.06
CA ALA A 111 -29.47 -5.31 -5.64
C ALA A 111 -29.94 -4.06 -4.87
N LYS A 112 -29.69 -2.86 -5.39
CA LYS A 112 -30.16 -1.60 -4.78
C LYS A 112 -31.65 -1.45 -4.79
N GLN A 113 -32.30 -1.81 -5.90
CA GLN A 113 -33.78 -1.77 -6.03
C GLN A 113 -34.41 -2.68 -4.99
N THR A 114 -33.95 -3.91 -4.87
CA THR A 114 -34.46 -4.90 -3.92
C THR A 114 -34.26 -4.47 -2.45
N ILE A 115 -33.12 -3.87 -2.11
CA ILE A 115 -32.89 -3.27 -0.79
C ILE A 115 -33.90 -2.13 -0.53
N SER A 116 -34.13 -1.27 -1.51
CA SER A 116 -35.11 -0.18 -1.38
C SER A 116 -36.52 -0.71 -1.13
N GLN A 117 -36.90 -1.80 -1.81
CA GLN A 117 -38.18 -2.49 -1.58
C GLN A 117 -38.25 -3.05 -0.15
N SER A 118 -37.15 -3.68 0.35
CA SER A 118 -37.12 -4.17 1.73
C SER A 118 -37.36 -3.04 2.76
N PHE A 119 -36.73 -1.87 2.60
CA PHE A 119 -36.99 -0.72 3.46
C PHE A 119 -38.41 -0.18 3.34
N THR A 120 -38.99 -0.21 2.16
CA THR A 120 -40.41 0.20 1.95
C THR A 120 -41.34 -0.69 2.73
N GLN A 121 -41.16 -2.00 2.68
CA GLN A 121 -41.93 -2.96 3.46
C GLN A 121 -41.72 -2.81 4.96
N LEU A 122 -40.44 -2.62 5.38
CA LEU A 122 -40.12 -2.39 6.79
C LEU A 122 -40.83 -1.17 7.36
N SER A 123 -41.01 -0.11 6.57
CA SER A 123 -41.67 1.12 7.02
C SER A 123 -43.14 0.93 7.39
N GLN A 124 -43.76 -0.20 7.00
CA GLN A 124 -45.16 -0.55 7.33
C GLN A 124 -45.27 -1.25 8.69
N LEU A 125 -44.14 -1.70 9.27
CA LEU A 125 -44.15 -2.40 10.55
C LEU A 125 -44.02 -1.41 11.73
N PRO A 126 -44.65 -1.72 12.87
CA PRO A 126 -44.49 -0.93 14.10
C PRO A 126 -43.03 -1.07 14.59
N LEU A 127 -42.55 -0.05 15.31
CA LEU A 127 -41.22 -0.06 15.92
C LEU A 127 -41.17 -1.05 17.08
N THR A 128 -40.65 -2.22 16.86
CA THR A 128 -40.46 -3.31 17.83
C THR A 128 -39.04 -3.82 17.79
N LYS A 129 -38.60 -4.63 18.75
CA LYS A 129 -37.28 -5.30 18.69
C LYS A 129 -37.11 -6.12 17.41
N GLU A 130 -38.19 -6.76 16.95
CA GLU A 130 -38.17 -7.56 15.73
C GLU A 130 -37.99 -6.69 14.48
N SER A 131 -38.73 -5.57 14.37
CA SER A 131 -38.52 -4.64 13.22
C SER A 131 -37.15 -3.97 13.26
N GLN A 132 -36.56 -3.69 14.43
CA GLN A 132 -35.19 -3.22 14.57
C GLN A 132 -34.18 -4.28 14.12
N GLN A 133 -34.40 -5.56 14.45
CA GLN A 133 -33.56 -6.66 13.99
C GLN A 133 -33.60 -6.79 12.46
N LEU A 134 -34.80 -6.70 11.85
CA LEU A 134 -34.95 -6.69 10.38
C LEU A 134 -34.22 -5.47 9.76
N GLN A 135 -34.34 -4.30 10.37
CA GLN A 135 -33.62 -3.10 9.94
C GLN A 135 -32.11 -3.35 9.90
N ALA A 136 -31.55 -3.90 10.98
CA ALA A 136 -30.13 -4.20 11.05
C ALA A 136 -29.69 -5.23 9.98
N GLN A 137 -30.52 -6.22 9.68
CA GLN A 137 -30.27 -7.19 8.61
C GLN A 137 -30.24 -6.52 7.23
N ILE A 138 -31.22 -5.68 6.90
CA ILE A 138 -31.26 -4.95 5.62
C ILE A 138 -30.04 -4.03 5.50
N LEU A 139 -29.71 -3.28 6.56
CA LEU A 139 -28.52 -2.43 6.60
C LEU A 139 -27.24 -3.25 6.38
N SER A 140 -27.12 -4.43 6.98
CA SER A 140 -25.96 -5.31 6.79
C SER A 140 -25.80 -5.71 5.31
N VAL A 141 -26.89 -6.06 4.64
CA VAL A 141 -26.90 -6.36 3.19
C VAL A 141 -26.53 -5.12 2.38
N GLN A 142 -27.10 -3.97 2.73
CA GLN A 142 -26.80 -2.69 2.07
C GLN A 142 -25.30 -2.33 2.18
N GLY A 143 -24.71 -2.52 3.36
CA GLY A 143 -23.28 -2.35 3.58
C GLY A 143 -22.44 -3.24 2.67
N GLN A 144 -22.83 -4.51 2.49
CA GLN A 144 -22.15 -5.43 1.57
C GLN A 144 -22.25 -4.97 0.10
N VAL A 145 -23.38 -4.41 -0.32
CA VAL A 145 -23.54 -3.84 -1.66
C VAL A 145 -22.66 -2.60 -1.82
N TYR A 146 -22.63 -1.69 -0.82
CA TYR A 146 -21.74 -0.53 -0.86
C TYR A 146 -20.28 -0.93 -0.92
N LEU A 147 -19.87 -1.90 -0.13
CA LEU A 147 -18.49 -2.41 -0.16
C LEU A 147 -18.12 -2.98 -1.54
N SER A 148 -19.03 -3.75 -2.13
CA SER A 148 -18.82 -4.33 -3.45
C SER A 148 -18.76 -3.30 -4.57
N LEU A 149 -19.41 -2.15 -4.38
CA LEU A 149 -19.34 -0.98 -5.24
C LEU A 149 -18.08 -0.12 -5.00
N GLY A 150 -17.25 -0.49 -4.00
CA GLY A 150 -16.07 0.30 -3.62
C GLY A 150 -16.41 1.55 -2.79
N GLN A 151 -17.64 1.69 -2.29
CA GLN A 151 -18.08 2.81 -1.46
C GLN A 151 -17.78 2.51 0.01
N GLY A 152 -16.50 2.45 0.37
CA GLY A 152 -16.02 2.03 1.69
C GLY A 152 -16.56 2.88 2.84
N GLU A 153 -16.64 4.20 2.70
CA GLU A 153 -17.18 5.09 3.72
C GLU A 153 -18.65 4.82 4.00
N LYS A 154 -19.47 4.66 2.95
CA LYS A 154 -20.89 4.32 3.11
C LYS A 154 -21.09 2.95 3.73
N ALA A 155 -20.26 1.99 3.35
CA ALA A 155 -20.27 0.67 3.95
C ALA A 155 -19.96 0.73 5.44
N LEU A 156 -18.91 1.48 5.82
CA LEU A 156 -18.51 1.68 7.21
C LEU A 156 -19.62 2.33 8.03
N ASP A 157 -20.18 3.46 7.56
CA ASP A 157 -21.29 4.16 8.20
C ASP A 157 -22.53 3.23 8.39
N THR A 158 -22.89 2.49 7.34
CA THR A 158 -24.00 1.54 7.39
C THR A 158 -23.78 0.45 8.43
N TRP A 159 -22.57 -0.10 8.54
CA TRP A 159 -22.29 -1.13 9.55
C TRP A 159 -22.08 -0.58 10.95
N GLN A 160 -21.69 0.69 11.11
CA GLN A 160 -21.72 1.36 12.41
C GLN A 160 -23.16 1.48 12.91
N GLN A 161 -24.10 1.88 12.04
CA GLN A 161 -25.53 1.90 12.37
C GLN A 161 -26.04 0.50 12.74
N THR A 162 -25.67 -0.52 11.95
CA THR A 162 -26.02 -1.93 12.22
C THR A 162 -25.51 -2.38 13.58
N SER A 163 -24.27 -2.05 13.93
CA SER A 163 -23.69 -2.40 15.24
C SER A 163 -24.40 -1.71 16.41
N ALA A 164 -24.77 -0.44 16.25
CA ALA A 164 -25.53 0.28 17.27
C ALA A 164 -26.88 -0.42 17.56
N ILE A 165 -27.58 -0.83 16.51
CA ILE A 165 -28.86 -1.56 16.68
C ILE A 165 -28.64 -2.89 17.41
N TYR A 166 -27.63 -3.69 17.01
CA TYR A 166 -27.38 -4.98 17.67
C TYR A 166 -26.86 -4.82 19.10
N GLN A 167 -26.16 -3.73 19.40
CA GLN A 167 -25.76 -3.36 20.77
C GLN A 167 -27.00 -3.05 21.64
N ASP A 168 -27.95 -2.27 21.12
CA ASP A 168 -29.20 -1.95 21.82
C ASP A 168 -30.11 -3.20 22.00
N LEU A 169 -30.01 -4.16 21.08
CA LEU A 169 -30.71 -5.45 21.17
C LEU A 169 -30.00 -6.47 22.07
N GLU A 170 -28.78 -6.16 22.56
CA GLU A 170 -27.91 -7.05 23.33
C GLU A 170 -27.54 -8.37 22.60
N ASP A 171 -27.54 -8.35 21.23
CA ASP A 171 -27.13 -9.50 20.42
C ASP A 171 -25.62 -9.43 20.13
N LEU A 172 -24.84 -10.01 21.05
CA LEU A 172 -23.36 -9.99 20.97
C LEU A 172 -22.83 -10.67 19.73
N ASN A 173 -23.46 -11.73 19.25
CA ASN A 173 -22.99 -12.44 18.04
C ASN A 173 -23.17 -11.59 16.79
N LYS A 174 -24.32 -10.95 16.64
CA LYS A 174 -24.61 -10.08 15.51
C LYS A 174 -23.83 -8.75 15.60
N LEU A 175 -23.60 -8.25 16.80
CA LEU A 175 -22.70 -7.12 17.03
C LEU A 175 -21.29 -7.46 16.54
N THR A 176 -20.73 -8.58 16.95
CA THR A 176 -19.39 -9.04 16.50
C THR A 176 -19.34 -9.21 14.99
N GLU A 177 -20.36 -9.83 14.38
CA GLU A 177 -20.46 -9.99 12.92
C GLU A 177 -20.44 -8.63 12.20
N SER A 178 -21.22 -7.66 12.67
CA SER A 178 -21.24 -6.32 12.09
C SER A 178 -19.92 -5.55 12.26
N GLN A 179 -19.22 -5.74 13.40
CA GLN A 179 -17.89 -5.18 13.63
C GLN A 179 -16.84 -5.80 12.67
N ILE A 180 -16.92 -7.10 12.39
CA ILE A 180 -16.07 -7.74 11.38
C ILE A 180 -16.31 -7.13 9.99
N TYR A 181 -17.56 -6.80 9.64
CA TYR A 181 -17.85 -6.08 8.41
C TYR A 181 -17.29 -4.65 8.40
N GLN A 182 -17.33 -3.94 9.55
CA GLN A 182 -16.66 -2.63 9.67
C GLN A 182 -15.15 -2.76 9.38
N VAL A 183 -14.50 -3.81 9.91
CA VAL A 183 -13.08 -4.07 9.63
C VAL A 183 -12.82 -4.23 8.12
N GLN A 184 -13.72 -4.85 7.37
CA GLN A 184 -13.57 -4.95 5.91
C GLN A 184 -13.63 -3.57 5.24
N ALA A 185 -14.54 -2.69 5.69
CA ALA A 185 -14.62 -1.33 5.18
C ALA A 185 -13.37 -0.52 5.56
N LEU A 186 -12.97 -0.57 6.83
CA LEU A 186 -11.74 0.07 7.32
C LEU A 186 -10.51 -0.37 6.51
N ARG A 187 -10.43 -1.65 6.19
CA ARG A 187 -9.36 -2.22 5.36
C ARG A 187 -9.37 -1.68 3.93
N ILE A 188 -10.56 -1.51 3.33
CA ILE A 188 -10.69 -0.92 1.99
C ILE A 188 -10.31 0.57 2.03
N LEU A 189 -10.63 1.26 3.10
CA LEU A 189 -10.27 2.67 3.33
C LEU A 189 -8.81 2.86 3.76
N GLY A 190 -8.03 1.77 3.93
CA GLY A 190 -6.64 1.85 4.38
C GLY A 190 -6.45 2.20 5.85
N LEU A 191 -7.53 2.24 6.62
CA LEU A 191 -7.51 2.59 8.04
C LEU A 191 -7.09 1.37 8.89
N TYR A 192 -5.89 0.83 8.60
CA TYR A 192 -5.40 -0.43 9.20
C TYR A 192 -5.25 -0.37 10.71
N ASN A 193 -4.83 0.77 11.26
CA ASN A 193 -4.72 0.93 12.72
C ASN A 193 -6.09 0.80 13.40
N GLN A 194 -7.12 1.41 12.81
CA GLN A 194 -8.49 1.26 13.32
C GLN A 194 -9.00 -0.17 13.13
N ALA A 195 -8.73 -0.79 11.98
CA ALA A 195 -9.07 -2.19 11.73
C ALA A 195 -8.42 -3.12 12.74
N THR A 196 -7.13 -2.95 13.05
CA THR A 196 -6.40 -3.73 14.04
C THR A 196 -6.98 -3.52 15.44
N LYS A 197 -7.25 -2.26 15.84
CA LYS A 197 -7.85 -1.96 17.13
C LYS A 197 -9.23 -2.62 17.29
N THR A 198 -10.09 -2.54 16.28
CA THR A 198 -11.41 -3.19 16.28
C THR A 198 -11.28 -4.70 16.37
N LEU A 199 -10.34 -5.30 15.63
CA LEU A 199 -10.11 -6.75 15.66
C LEU A 199 -9.55 -7.24 16.99
N ASN A 200 -8.65 -6.50 17.63
CA ASN A 200 -8.17 -6.85 18.98
C ASN A 200 -9.32 -6.81 20.01
N GLN A 201 -10.19 -5.81 19.93
CA GLN A 201 -11.40 -5.74 20.78
C GLN A 201 -12.34 -6.94 20.53
N ILE A 202 -12.54 -7.31 19.26
CA ILE A 202 -13.30 -8.50 18.89
C ILE A 202 -12.62 -9.75 19.48
N GLN A 203 -11.31 -9.91 19.29
CA GLN A 203 -10.57 -11.07 19.81
C GLN A 203 -10.71 -11.20 21.32
N GLU A 204 -10.54 -10.12 22.07
CA GLU A 204 -10.75 -10.09 23.53
C GLU A 204 -12.17 -10.54 23.90
N SER A 205 -13.20 -10.05 23.16
CA SER A 205 -14.60 -10.39 23.44
C SER A 205 -14.97 -11.84 23.15
N ILE A 206 -14.25 -12.50 22.20
CA ILE A 206 -14.54 -13.88 21.78
C ILE A 206 -13.55 -14.90 22.30
N GLN A 207 -12.50 -14.48 23.03
CA GLN A 207 -11.40 -15.36 23.47
C GLN A 207 -11.93 -16.54 24.29
N ASP A 208 -12.78 -16.27 25.26
CA ASP A 208 -13.33 -17.27 26.17
C ASP A 208 -14.63 -17.92 25.66
N GLN A 209 -15.10 -17.55 24.46
CA GLN A 209 -16.27 -18.15 23.84
C GLN A 209 -15.91 -19.53 23.24
N PRO A 210 -16.86 -20.46 23.17
CA PRO A 210 -16.67 -21.72 22.47
C PRO A 210 -16.24 -21.52 21.00
N ASP A 211 -15.52 -22.50 20.48
CA ASP A 211 -15.15 -22.49 19.07
C ASP A 211 -16.38 -22.42 18.18
N SER A 212 -16.36 -21.49 17.25
CA SER A 212 -17.50 -21.17 16.39
C SER A 212 -17.02 -20.66 15.03
N PRO A 213 -17.87 -20.71 13.99
CA PRO A 213 -17.55 -20.11 12.70
C PRO A 213 -17.22 -18.60 12.83
N LEU A 214 -17.90 -17.88 13.71
CA LEU A 214 -17.67 -16.46 13.96
C LEU A 214 -16.27 -16.22 14.53
N LYS A 215 -15.84 -17.01 15.52
CA LYS A 215 -14.50 -16.93 16.13
C LYS A 215 -13.40 -17.20 15.10
N SER A 216 -13.53 -18.27 14.33
CA SER A 216 -12.57 -18.59 13.26
C SER A 216 -12.51 -17.49 12.21
N THR A 217 -13.66 -16.95 11.78
CA THR A 217 -13.72 -15.85 10.80
C THR A 217 -13.05 -14.59 11.35
N ALA A 218 -13.29 -14.21 12.60
CA ALA A 218 -12.66 -13.05 13.22
C ALA A 218 -11.13 -13.18 13.26
N LEU A 219 -10.61 -14.35 13.65
CA LEU A 219 -9.18 -14.65 13.64
C LEU A 219 -8.60 -14.63 12.23
N GLN A 220 -9.32 -15.15 11.22
CA GLN A 220 -8.89 -15.06 9.82
C GLN A 220 -8.73 -13.61 9.37
N TYR A 221 -9.69 -12.73 9.68
CA TYR A 221 -9.57 -11.31 9.35
C TYR A 221 -8.43 -10.62 10.08
N LEU A 222 -8.21 -10.96 11.35
CA LEU A 222 -7.06 -10.45 12.10
C LEU A 222 -5.75 -10.87 11.44
N GLY A 223 -5.62 -12.13 11.08
CA GLY A 223 -4.45 -12.63 10.35
C GLY A 223 -4.24 -11.91 9.02
N ASP A 224 -5.32 -11.69 8.26
CA ASP A 224 -5.26 -10.95 6.99
C ASP A 224 -4.83 -9.48 7.18
N VAL A 225 -5.26 -8.82 8.26
CA VAL A 225 -4.85 -7.44 8.56
C VAL A 225 -3.39 -7.42 9.01
N LEU A 226 -2.97 -8.32 9.90
CA LEU A 226 -1.57 -8.46 10.34
C LEU A 226 -0.63 -8.69 9.15
N ARG A 227 -1.02 -9.56 8.20
CA ARG A 227 -0.28 -9.77 6.96
C ARG A 227 -0.12 -8.47 6.16
N ARG A 228 -1.16 -7.65 6.12
CA ARG A 228 -1.15 -6.39 5.39
C ARG A 228 -0.26 -5.32 6.02
N VAL A 229 -0.16 -5.31 7.34
CA VAL A 229 0.77 -4.41 8.04
C VAL A 229 2.19 -4.98 8.16
N GLY A 230 2.50 -6.09 7.47
CA GLY A 230 3.85 -6.66 7.42
C GLY A 230 4.18 -7.61 8.59
N LYS A 231 3.29 -7.79 9.56
CA LYS A 231 3.46 -8.71 10.69
C LYS A 231 3.18 -10.15 10.27
N PHE A 232 4.05 -10.69 9.41
CA PHE A 232 3.81 -12.00 8.76
C PHE A 232 3.81 -13.17 9.73
N GLN A 233 4.64 -13.13 10.78
CA GLN A 233 4.68 -14.21 11.76
C GLN A 233 3.41 -14.21 12.62
N ASP A 234 3.01 -13.06 13.15
CA ASP A 234 1.77 -12.92 13.92
C ASP A 234 0.55 -13.32 13.07
N SER A 235 0.55 -12.94 11.79
CA SER A 235 -0.49 -13.35 10.82
C SER A 235 -0.55 -14.87 10.70
N GLN A 236 0.60 -15.53 10.54
CA GLN A 236 0.66 -16.99 10.41
C GLN A 236 0.11 -17.68 11.66
N ASP A 237 0.51 -17.22 12.85
CA ASP A 237 0.11 -17.82 14.13
C ASP A 237 -1.41 -17.67 14.37
N ILE A 238 -1.96 -16.49 14.08
CA ILE A 238 -3.40 -16.25 14.21
C ILE A 238 -4.22 -17.03 13.16
N LEU A 239 -3.73 -17.13 11.93
CA LEU A 239 -4.39 -17.92 10.88
C LEU A 239 -4.35 -19.43 11.19
N GLN A 240 -3.29 -19.93 11.82
CA GLN A 240 -3.23 -21.32 12.29
C GLN A 240 -4.26 -21.59 13.38
N GLN A 241 -4.47 -20.67 14.31
CA GLN A 241 -5.54 -20.77 15.32
C GLN A 241 -6.92 -20.79 14.64
N SER A 242 -7.15 -19.90 13.66
CA SER A 242 -8.38 -19.90 12.87
C SER A 242 -8.62 -21.22 12.16
N LEU A 243 -7.56 -21.79 11.54
CA LEU A 243 -7.65 -23.07 10.84
C LEU A 243 -7.98 -24.23 11.80
N ALA A 244 -7.33 -24.29 12.97
CA ALA A 244 -7.58 -25.32 13.96
C ALA A 244 -9.06 -25.31 14.42
N ILE A 245 -9.64 -24.13 14.61
CA ILE A 245 -11.08 -24.00 14.92
C ILE A 245 -11.92 -24.45 13.72
N ALA A 246 -11.59 -24.00 12.50
CA ALA A 246 -12.34 -24.33 11.30
C ALA A 246 -12.36 -25.83 11.01
N GLU A 247 -11.26 -26.55 11.23
CA GLU A 247 -11.13 -27.99 11.02
C GLU A 247 -12.01 -28.81 12.00
N ASN A 248 -12.34 -28.26 13.17
CA ASN A 248 -13.28 -28.88 14.12
C ASN A 248 -14.75 -28.59 13.79
N LEU A 249 -15.04 -27.78 12.78
CA LEU A 249 -16.39 -27.38 12.39
C LEU A 249 -16.78 -28.02 11.06
N PRO A 250 -18.08 -28.36 10.84
CA PRO A 250 -18.54 -28.91 9.57
C PRO A 250 -18.67 -27.81 8.48
N ASN A 251 -17.62 -27.00 8.28
CA ASN A 251 -17.62 -25.87 7.35
C ASN A 251 -16.37 -25.86 6.46
N GLN A 252 -16.41 -26.58 5.36
CA GLN A 252 -15.31 -26.70 4.41
C GLN A 252 -14.95 -25.35 3.73
N THR A 253 -15.90 -24.43 3.62
CA THR A 253 -15.64 -23.10 3.05
C THR A 253 -14.71 -22.30 3.96
N LEU A 254 -14.97 -22.32 5.25
CA LEU A 254 -14.15 -21.61 6.24
C LEU A 254 -12.71 -22.14 6.28
N ILE A 255 -12.54 -23.46 6.20
CA ILE A 255 -11.22 -24.10 6.06
C ILE A 255 -10.52 -23.58 4.82
N ALA A 256 -11.19 -23.60 3.67
CA ALA A 256 -10.61 -23.19 2.40
C ALA A 256 -10.24 -21.70 2.35
N ASP A 257 -11.05 -20.82 2.92
CA ASP A 257 -10.76 -19.38 3.01
C ASP A 257 -9.56 -19.11 3.93
N THR A 258 -9.47 -19.81 5.07
CA THR A 258 -8.32 -19.68 5.98
C THR A 258 -7.04 -20.23 5.34
N LEU A 259 -7.11 -21.35 4.62
CA LEU A 259 -5.98 -21.90 3.86
C LEU A 259 -5.50 -20.95 2.75
N LEU A 260 -6.40 -20.23 2.07
CA LEU A 260 -6.02 -19.18 1.12
C LEU A 260 -5.21 -18.09 1.80
N SER A 261 -5.65 -17.61 2.96
CA SER A 261 -4.97 -16.58 3.73
C SER A 261 -3.59 -17.04 4.22
N LEU A 262 -3.46 -18.30 4.69
CA LEU A 262 -2.18 -18.91 5.06
C LEU A 262 -1.24 -19.04 3.86
N GLY A 263 -1.74 -19.49 2.72
CA GLY A 263 -0.97 -19.57 1.49
C GLY A 263 -0.45 -18.19 1.03
N ASP A 264 -1.28 -17.16 1.11
CA ASP A 264 -0.87 -15.78 0.78
C ASP A 264 0.17 -15.25 1.77
N THR A 265 0.07 -15.59 3.07
CA THR A 265 1.06 -15.20 4.10
C THR A 265 2.39 -15.92 3.86
N ALA A 266 2.38 -17.24 3.64
CA ALA A 266 3.58 -18.03 3.34
C ALA A 266 4.29 -17.53 2.06
N ARG A 267 3.52 -17.18 1.03
CA ARG A 267 4.05 -16.60 -0.21
C ARG A 267 4.81 -15.28 0.05
N LEU A 268 4.28 -14.41 0.90
CA LEU A 268 4.94 -13.14 1.26
C LEU A 268 6.17 -13.37 2.15
N GLN A 269 6.19 -14.44 2.94
CA GLN A 269 7.38 -14.87 3.69
C GLN A 269 8.41 -15.58 2.80
N THR A 270 8.18 -15.69 1.48
CA THR A 270 9.02 -16.46 0.55
C THR A 270 9.11 -17.97 0.84
N LYS A 271 8.18 -18.50 1.62
CA LYS A 271 8.05 -19.93 1.94
C LYS A 271 7.27 -20.65 0.82
N THR A 272 7.91 -20.81 -0.32
CA THR A 272 7.27 -21.26 -1.59
C THR A 272 6.52 -22.59 -1.45
N GLU A 273 7.16 -23.63 -0.94
CA GLU A 273 6.54 -24.97 -0.85
C GLU A 273 5.38 -24.98 0.14
N GLU A 274 5.49 -24.25 1.25
CA GLU A 274 4.41 -24.11 2.23
C GLU A 274 3.19 -23.39 1.61
N ALA A 275 3.42 -22.34 0.85
CA ALA A 275 2.36 -21.65 0.11
C ALA A 275 1.66 -22.57 -0.90
N LEU A 276 2.44 -23.36 -1.66
CA LEU A 276 1.90 -24.31 -2.62
C LEU A 276 1.08 -25.40 -1.96
N ASP A 277 1.51 -25.91 -0.79
CA ASP A 277 0.76 -26.91 -0.01
C ASP A 277 -0.59 -26.37 0.45
N PHE A 278 -0.62 -25.16 1.04
CA PHE A 278 -1.87 -24.55 1.45
C PHE A 278 -2.83 -24.35 0.26
N TYR A 279 -2.36 -23.85 -0.87
CA TYR A 279 -3.21 -23.71 -2.05
C TYR A 279 -3.66 -25.05 -2.61
N GLN A 280 -2.83 -26.09 -2.54
CA GLN A 280 -3.23 -27.44 -2.95
C GLN A 280 -4.33 -28.01 -2.05
N ARG A 281 -4.26 -27.79 -0.74
CA ARG A 281 -5.33 -28.14 0.20
C ARG A 281 -6.63 -27.40 -0.16
N VAL A 282 -6.57 -26.10 -0.48
CA VAL A 282 -7.75 -25.34 -0.97
C VAL A 282 -8.40 -26.04 -2.16
N VAL A 283 -7.61 -26.43 -3.16
CA VAL A 283 -8.12 -27.11 -4.37
C VAL A 283 -8.77 -28.44 -4.05
N LYS A 284 -8.22 -29.19 -3.08
CA LYS A 284 -8.71 -30.51 -2.68
C LYS A 284 -9.94 -30.43 -1.78
N GLU A 285 -9.94 -29.52 -0.82
CA GLU A 285 -10.90 -29.49 0.30
C GLU A 285 -12.11 -28.57 0.03
N SER A 286 -11.98 -27.54 -0.82
CA SER A 286 -13.09 -26.64 -1.09
C SER A 286 -14.20 -27.32 -1.91
N PRO A 287 -15.48 -27.20 -1.51
CA PRO A 287 -16.61 -27.64 -2.31
C PRO A 287 -16.93 -26.68 -3.46
N LEU A 288 -16.52 -25.41 -3.36
CA LEU A 288 -16.89 -24.35 -4.27
C LEU A 288 -15.87 -24.14 -5.39
N ALA A 289 -16.33 -24.15 -6.63
CA ALA A 289 -15.48 -23.98 -7.81
C ALA A 289 -14.81 -22.60 -7.86
N ASP A 290 -15.45 -21.56 -7.34
CA ASP A 290 -14.91 -20.20 -7.28
C ASP A 290 -13.79 -20.02 -6.24
N ILE A 291 -13.72 -20.84 -5.20
CA ILE A 291 -12.60 -20.92 -4.26
C ILE A 291 -11.49 -21.80 -4.84
N LYS A 292 -11.85 -22.96 -5.42
CA LYS A 292 -10.88 -23.83 -6.10
C LYS A 292 -10.05 -23.09 -7.15
N ILE A 293 -10.72 -22.31 -8.00
CA ILE A 293 -10.02 -21.54 -9.04
C ILE A 293 -9.05 -20.51 -8.44
N GLN A 294 -9.34 -19.92 -7.28
CA GLN A 294 -8.42 -19.02 -6.61
C GLN A 294 -7.16 -19.74 -6.15
N GLY A 295 -7.31 -20.90 -5.49
CA GLY A 295 -6.18 -21.75 -5.11
C GLY A 295 -5.32 -22.15 -6.31
N GLN A 296 -5.94 -22.61 -7.41
CA GLN A 296 -5.23 -22.98 -8.64
C GLN A 296 -4.47 -21.79 -9.27
N LEU A 297 -5.09 -20.61 -9.31
CA LEU A 297 -4.46 -19.40 -9.88
C LEU A 297 -3.33 -18.88 -8.98
N ASN A 298 -3.44 -19.03 -7.66
CA ASN A 298 -2.39 -18.67 -6.73
C ASN A 298 -1.21 -19.65 -6.86
N GLN A 299 -1.45 -20.98 -6.95
CA GLN A 299 -0.41 -21.96 -7.27
C GLN A 299 0.30 -21.61 -8.59
N LEU A 300 -0.47 -21.34 -9.65
CA LEU A 300 0.10 -20.98 -10.96
C LEU A 300 0.99 -19.72 -10.85
N SER A 301 0.54 -18.70 -10.10
CA SER A 301 1.31 -17.47 -9.90
C SER A 301 2.64 -17.72 -9.18
N VAL A 302 2.65 -18.59 -8.15
CA VAL A 302 3.87 -18.96 -7.43
C VAL A 302 4.82 -19.74 -8.34
N LEU A 303 4.32 -20.77 -9.05
CA LEU A 303 5.13 -21.60 -9.94
C LEU A 303 5.74 -20.81 -11.11
N ILE A 304 5.05 -19.80 -11.59
CA ILE A 304 5.59 -18.86 -12.60
C ILE A 304 6.69 -17.99 -12.00
N ALA A 305 6.47 -17.45 -10.78
CA ALA A 305 7.45 -16.62 -10.09
C ALA A 305 8.74 -17.40 -9.74
N THR A 306 8.63 -18.69 -9.44
CA THR A 306 9.76 -19.58 -9.15
C THR A 306 10.32 -20.29 -10.40
N GLN A 307 9.80 -19.96 -11.58
CA GLN A 307 10.21 -20.56 -12.87
C GLN A 307 10.02 -22.08 -12.98
N GLU A 308 9.09 -22.62 -12.23
CA GLU A 308 8.75 -24.05 -12.25
C GLU A 308 7.80 -24.40 -13.40
N TRP A 309 8.26 -24.22 -14.62
CA TRP A 309 7.48 -24.27 -15.86
C TRP A 309 6.71 -25.56 -16.08
N SER A 310 7.30 -26.71 -15.72
CA SER A 310 6.66 -28.02 -15.88
C SER A 310 5.46 -28.19 -14.96
N ARG A 311 5.57 -27.77 -13.69
CA ARG A 311 4.45 -27.78 -12.74
C ARG A 311 3.37 -26.79 -13.14
N ALA A 312 3.78 -25.57 -13.56
CA ALA A 312 2.85 -24.54 -14.05
C ALA A 312 2.04 -25.03 -15.25
N ARG A 313 2.69 -25.67 -16.23
CA ARG A 313 2.02 -26.24 -17.41
C ARG A 313 1.03 -27.35 -17.01
N GLY A 314 1.42 -28.19 -16.06
CA GLY A 314 0.58 -29.28 -15.55
C GLY A 314 -0.73 -28.82 -14.89
N LEU A 315 -0.79 -27.58 -14.38
CA LEU A 315 -1.99 -27.02 -13.78
C LEU A 315 -3.03 -26.50 -14.78
N LEU A 316 -2.60 -26.10 -15.99
CA LEU A 316 -3.48 -25.43 -16.95
C LEU A 316 -4.73 -26.23 -17.32
N PRO A 317 -4.68 -27.55 -17.59
CA PRO A 317 -5.90 -28.33 -17.90
C PRO A 317 -6.91 -28.34 -16.75
N ALA A 318 -6.45 -28.40 -15.50
CA ALA A 318 -7.33 -28.36 -14.33
C ALA A 318 -7.95 -26.98 -14.15
N ILE A 319 -7.20 -25.92 -14.39
CA ILE A 319 -7.69 -24.53 -14.39
C ILE A 319 -8.77 -24.35 -15.47
N ASP A 320 -8.50 -24.79 -16.69
CA ASP A 320 -9.44 -24.73 -17.82
C ASP A 320 -10.75 -25.45 -17.49
N TYR A 321 -10.65 -26.65 -16.96
CA TYR A 321 -11.86 -27.40 -16.52
C TYR A 321 -12.64 -26.63 -15.46
N THR A 322 -11.97 -26.11 -14.42
CA THR A 322 -12.64 -25.36 -13.36
C THR A 322 -13.31 -24.09 -13.91
N LEU A 323 -12.67 -23.38 -14.85
CA LEU A 323 -13.26 -22.20 -15.50
C LEU A 323 -14.55 -22.52 -16.27
N THR A 324 -14.70 -23.73 -16.83
CA THR A 324 -15.94 -24.15 -17.52
C THR A 324 -17.09 -24.45 -16.57
N THR A 325 -16.78 -24.80 -15.31
CA THR A 325 -17.78 -25.12 -14.29
C THR A 325 -18.26 -23.90 -13.50
N LEU A 326 -17.59 -22.74 -13.64
CA LEU A 326 -18.00 -21.53 -12.94
C LEU A 326 -19.30 -20.96 -13.46
N SER A 327 -20.23 -20.70 -12.56
CA SER A 327 -21.43 -19.91 -12.88
C SER A 327 -21.05 -18.50 -13.34
N PRO A 328 -21.82 -17.90 -14.28
CA PRO A 328 -21.64 -16.51 -14.68
C PRO A 328 -21.67 -15.58 -13.46
N SER A 329 -20.54 -14.98 -13.15
CA SER A 329 -20.37 -14.13 -11.97
C SER A 329 -19.16 -13.23 -12.13
N GLN A 330 -19.06 -12.20 -11.30
CA GLN A 330 -17.86 -11.34 -11.25
C GLN A 330 -16.59 -12.14 -10.94
N ARG A 331 -16.68 -13.19 -10.11
CA ARG A 331 -15.55 -14.08 -9.81
C ARG A 331 -15.07 -14.83 -11.03
N ALA A 332 -16.02 -15.34 -11.84
CA ALA A 332 -15.71 -16.02 -13.10
C ALA A 332 -15.01 -15.10 -14.11
N ILE A 333 -15.39 -13.82 -14.15
CA ILE A 333 -14.69 -12.81 -14.99
C ILE A 333 -13.29 -12.57 -14.48
N LYS A 334 -13.14 -12.30 -13.18
CA LYS A 334 -11.82 -12.02 -12.55
C LYS A 334 -10.87 -13.19 -12.67
N ALA A 335 -11.35 -14.42 -12.54
CA ALA A 335 -10.51 -15.61 -12.70
C ALA A 335 -9.88 -15.67 -14.10
N ARG A 336 -10.67 -15.41 -15.16
CA ARG A 336 -10.18 -15.39 -16.55
C ARG A 336 -9.18 -14.27 -16.79
N ILE A 337 -9.45 -13.06 -16.27
CA ILE A 337 -8.54 -11.93 -16.38
C ILE A 337 -7.23 -12.24 -15.63
N LYS A 338 -7.32 -12.77 -14.40
CA LYS A 338 -6.15 -13.13 -13.59
C LYS A 338 -5.30 -14.19 -14.28
N LEU A 339 -5.92 -15.23 -14.83
CA LEU A 339 -5.21 -16.25 -15.61
C LEU A 339 -4.44 -15.63 -16.78
N ALA A 340 -5.12 -14.83 -17.61
CA ALA A 340 -4.50 -14.18 -18.75
C ALA A 340 -3.35 -13.26 -18.33
N LYS A 341 -3.52 -12.44 -17.29
CA LYS A 341 -2.47 -11.56 -16.74
C LYS A 341 -1.27 -12.34 -16.23
N THR A 342 -1.51 -13.42 -15.49
CA THR A 342 -0.44 -14.27 -14.92
C THR A 342 0.37 -14.93 -16.04
N LEU A 343 -0.30 -15.46 -17.06
CA LEU A 343 0.38 -16.07 -18.21
C LEU A 343 1.11 -15.03 -19.07
N LEU A 344 0.56 -13.83 -19.27
CA LEU A 344 1.25 -12.74 -19.99
C LEU A 344 2.55 -12.28 -19.31
N LYS A 345 2.59 -12.29 -17.98
CA LYS A 345 3.79 -11.94 -17.19
C LYS A 345 4.87 -13.03 -17.24
N SER A 346 4.52 -14.28 -17.55
CA SER A 346 5.48 -15.38 -17.61
C SER A 346 6.59 -15.09 -18.61
N GLU A 347 7.82 -15.42 -18.29
CA GLU A 347 8.95 -15.38 -19.25
C GLU A 347 8.91 -16.55 -20.24
N ASN A 348 8.24 -17.65 -19.89
CA ASN A 348 8.10 -18.82 -20.73
C ASN A 348 7.08 -18.62 -21.84
N THR A 349 7.55 -18.55 -23.07
CA THR A 349 6.71 -18.32 -24.25
C THR A 349 5.76 -19.48 -24.57
N GLU A 350 6.07 -20.71 -24.15
CA GLU A 350 5.21 -21.88 -24.37
C GLU A 350 3.91 -21.83 -23.54
N LEU A 351 3.93 -21.13 -22.40
CA LEU A 351 2.74 -20.88 -21.59
C LEU A 351 1.87 -19.76 -22.18
N LYS A 352 2.43 -18.92 -23.05
CA LYS A 352 1.77 -17.75 -23.66
C LYS A 352 1.14 -18.07 -25.00
N THR A 353 0.23 -19.03 -25.08
CA THR A 353 -0.49 -19.28 -26.33
C THR A 353 -1.43 -18.11 -26.65
N PRO A 354 -1.15 -17.23 -27.63
CA PRO A 354 -1.91 -16.00 -27.85
C PRO A 354 -3.39 -16.24 -28.08
N LYS A 355 -3.73 -17.35 -28.75
CA LYS A 355 -5.12 -17.74 -29.02
C LYS A 355 -5.87 -18.07 -27.72
N ALA A 356 -5.27 -18.83 -26.80
CA ALA A 356 -5.90 -19.20 -25.54
C ALA A 356 -6.11 -17.94 -24.66
N LEU A 357 -5.08 -17.08 -24.57
CA LEU A 357 -5.17 -15.82 -23.82
C LEU A 357 -6.26 -14.91 -24.37
N ALA A 358 -6.35 -14.79 -25.70
CA ALA A 358 -7.42 -14.01 -26.33
C ALA A 358 -8.81 -14.61 -26.04
N THR A 359 -8.93 -15.94 -26.01
CA THR A 359 -10.20 -16.62 -25.68
C THR A 359 -10.62 -16.31 -24.23
N TYR A 360 -9.73 -16.46 -23.24
CA TYR A 360 -10.07 -16.13 -21.84
C TYR A 360 -10.52 -14.67 -21.66
N LEU A 361 -9.85 -13.74 -22.34
CA LEU A 361 -10.21 -12.31 -22.28
C LEU A 361 -11.51 -12.00 -23.02
N ALA A 362 -11.76 -12.62 -24.18
CA ALA A 362 -13.00 -12.47 -24.92
C ALA A 362 -14.20 -13.01 -24.13
N ASP A 363 -14.05 -14.17 -23.49
CA ASP A 363 -15.07 -14.73 -22.60
C ASP A 363 -15.32 -13.82 -21.39
N ALA A 364 -14.26 -13.25 -20.81
CA ALA A 364 -14.38 -12.28 -19.72
C ALA A 364 -15.16 -11.03 -20.17
N ILE A 365 -14.87 -10.48 -21.37
CA ILE A 365 -15.58 -9.34 -21.95
C ILE A 365 -17.07 -9.68 -22.15
N LYS A 366 -17.35 -10.85 -22.74
CA LYS A 366 -18.73 -11.29 -22.97
C LYS A 366 -19.50 -11.42 -21.66
N LEU A 367 -18.92 -12.06 -20.65
CA LEU A 367 -19.54 -12.20 -19.33
C LEU A 367 -19.75 -10.84 -18.65
N ALA A 368 -18.75 -9.94 -18.71
CA ALA A 368 -18.86 -8.61 -18.14
C ALA A 368 -20.00 -7.79 -18.75
N ARG A 369 -20.16 -7.86 -20.07
CA ARG A 369 -21.27 -7.22 -20.80
C ARG A 369 -22.61 -7.78 -20.38
N ASN A 370 -22.73 -9.10 -20.30
CA ASN A 370 -23.98 -9.77 -19.91
C ASN A 370 -24.40 -9.41 -18.48
N LEU A 371 -23.45 -9.17 -17.58
CA LEU A 371 -23.70 -8.78 -16.19
C LEU A 371 -23.74 -7.26 -15.98
N GLY A 372 -23.60 -6.46 -17.04
CA GLY A 372 -23.54 -4.99 -16.92
C GLY A 372 -22.29 -4.47 -16.16
N ASP A 373 -21.28 -5.32 -15.93
CA ASP A 373 -20.06 -4.95 -15.18
C ASP A 373 -19.07 -4.19 -16.07
N LYS A 374 -19.32 -2.88 -16.23
CA LYS A 374 -18.49 -1.97 -17.02
C LYS A 374 -17.02 -1.94 -16.58
N ARG A 375 -16.77 -2.08 -15.28
CA ARG A 375 -15.41 -2.08 -14.76
C ARG A 375 -14.63 -3.32 -15.20
N ALA A 376 -15.22 -4.49 -15.03
CA ALA A 376 -14.62 -5.74 -15.49
C ALA A 376 -14.50 -5.79 -17.02
N GLU A 377 -15.46 -5.18 -17.76
CA GLU A 377 -15.38 -5.02 -19.21
C GLU A 377 -14.13 -4.20 -19.59
N ALA A 378 -13.93 -3.02 -18.98
CA ALA A 378 -12.74 -2.18 -19.22
C ALA A 378 -11.43 -2.93 -18.90
N GLU A 379 -11.39 -3.63 -17.77
CA GLU A 379 -10.21 -4.41 -17.38
C GLU A 379 -9.89 -5.52 -18.38
N ALA A 380 -10.88 -6.26 -18.83
CA ALA A 380 -10.70 -7.34 -19.80
C ALA A 380 -10.28 -6.81 -21.18
N ILE A 381 -10.89 -5.72 -21.67
CA ILE A 381 -10.52 -5.09 -22.96
C ILE A 381 -9.09 -4.54 -22.90
N GLY A 382 -8.71 -3.83 -21.83
CA GLY A 382 -7.37 -3.28 -21.68
C GLY A 382 -6.28 -4.36 -21.61
N ASN A 383 -6.57 -5.50 -20.94
CA ASN A 383 -5.65 -6.65 -20.94
C ASN A 383 -5.59 -7.34 -22.31
N LEU A 384 -6.67 -7.33 -23.09
CA LEU A 384 -6.64 -7.79 -24.48
C LEU A 384 -5.73 -6.87 -25.33
N GLY A 385 -5.81 -5.55 -25.13
CA GLY A 385 -4.87 -4.58 -25.70
C GLY A 385 -3.41 -4.89 -25.32
N SER A 386 -3.15 -5.27 -24.06
CA SER A 386 -1.80 -5.72 -23.62
C SER A 386 -1.32 -6.95 -24.39
N LEU A 387 -2.19 -7.92 -24.63
CA LEU A 387 -1.88 -9.10 -25.44
C LEU A 387 -1.53 -8.73 -26.89
N TYR A 388 -2.32 -7.83 -27.48
CA TYR A 388 -2.05 -7.35 -28.85
C TYR A 388 -0.72 -6.58 -28.93
N LYS A 389 -0.43 -5.71 -27.95
CA LYS A 389 0.87 -5.04 -27.82
C LYS A 389 2.03 -6.04 -27.74
N TYR A 390 1.88 -7.08 -26.90
CA TYR A 390 2.90 -8.15 -26.80
C TYR A 390 3.17 -8.84 -28.14
N ASN A 391 2.12 -9.03 -28.95
CA ASN A 391 2.22 -9.62 -30.29
C ASN A 391 2.56 -8.59 -31.38
N GLN A 392 3.03 -7.40 -31.05
CA GLN A 392 3.43 -6.32 -31.96
C GLN A 392 2.30 -5.82 -32.89
N ARG A 393 1.05 -6.08 -32.55
CA ARG A 393 -0.13 -5.57 -33.25
C ARG A 393 -0.52 -4.23 -32.62
N LEU A 394 0.29 -3.19 -32.91
CA LEU A 394 0.24 -1.94 -32.16
C LEU A 394 -1.02 -1.10 -32.42
N ASP A 395 -1.59 -1.12 -33.63
CA ASP A 395 -2.78 -0.37 -33.98
C ASP A 395 -4.02 -0.94 -33.23
N GLU A 396 -4.19 -2.25 -33.29
CA GLU A 396 -5.29 -2.90 -32.56
C GLU A 396 -5.09 -2.83 -31.03
N ALA A 397 -3.85 -2.85 -30.57
CA ALA A 397 -3.54 -2.64 -29.16
C ALA A 397 -3.95 -1.23 -28.70
N GLN A 398 -3.71 -0.22 -29.54
CA GLN A 398 -4.13 1.15 -29.28
C GLN A 398 -5.66 1.25 -29.22
N ASP A 399 -6.36 0.77 -30.26
CA ASP A 399 -7.82 0.81 -30.32
C ASP A 399 -8.50 0.14 -29.11
N LEU A 400 -7.99 -1.00 -28.67
CA LEU A 400 -8.51 -1.71 -27.50
C LEU A 400 -8.21 -0.94 -26.21
N THR A 401 -7.02 -0.37 -26.10
CA THR A 401 -6.62 0.38 -24.90
C THR A 401 -7.40 1.68 -24.77
N GLU A 402 -7.64 2.39 -25.89
CA GLU A 402 -8.48 3.58 -25.92
C GLU A 402 -9.92 3.28 -25.53
N LYS A 403 -10.49 2.16 -26.01
CA LYS A 403 -11.83 1.71 -25.58
C LYS A 403 -11.88 1.40 -24.09
N ALA A 404 -10.86 0.74 -23.56
CA ALA A 404 -10.78 0.45 -22.13
C ALA A 404 -10.66 1.74 -21.29
N LEU A 405 -9.86 2.71 -21.77
CA LEU A 405 -9.72 4.02 -21.13
C LEU A 405 -11.03 4.80 -21.13
N LEU A 406 -11.72 4.82 -22.26
CA LEU A 406 -13.03 5.50 -22.38
C LEU A 406 -14.04 4.97 -21.37
N ILE A 407 -14.17 3.63 -21.26
CA ILE A 407 -15.06 3.01 -20.27
C ILE A 407 -14.61 3.34 -18.85
N ALA A 408 -13.29 3.30 -18.56
CA ALA A 408 -12.77 3.64 -17.24
C ALA A 408 -13.09 5.09 -16.85
N GLN A 409 -13.04 6.02 -17.80
CA GLN A 409 -13.40 7.43 -17.61
C GLN A 409 -14.91 7.60 -17.42
N GLU A 410 -15.74 6.92 -18.22
CA GLU A 410 -17.20 6.94 -18.11
C GLU A 410 -17.68 6.51 -16.72
N ILE A 411 -17.07 5.47 -16.15
CA ILE A 411 -17.40 4.98 -14.80
C ILE A 411 -16.58 5.67 -13.70
N GLN A 412 -15.79 6.70 -14.03
CA GLN A 412 -14.92 7.43 -13.12
C GLN A 412 -14.01 6.51 -12.30
N ALA A 413 -13.31 5.59 -12.95
CA ALA A 413 -12.38 4.64 -12.34
C ALA A 413 -10.91 5.05 -12.62
N PRO A 414 -10.36 6.04 -11.89
CA PRO A 414 -9.02 6.56 -12.14
C PRO A 414 -7.92 5.51 -11.93
N ASP A 415 -8.15 4.54 -11.07
CA ASP A 415 -7.26 3.40 -10.83
C ASP A 415 -7.14 2.43 -12.03
N LEU A 416 -8.13 2.40 -12.91
CA LEU A 416 -8.02 1.75 -14.21
C LEU A 416 -7.50 2.72 -15.28
N ALA A 417 -7.96 3.97 -15.23
CA ALA A 417 -7.60 4.97 -16.24
C ALA A 417 -6.09 5.16 -16.34
N TYR A 418 -5.36 5.30 -15.20
CA TYR A 418 -3.91 5.46 -15.23
C TYR A 418 -3.21 4.26 -15.89
N GLN A 419 -3.70 3.04 -15.70
CA GLN A 419 -3.11 1.85 -16.30
C GLN A 419 -3.23 1.86 -17.83
N TRP A 420 -4.37 2.30 -18.33
CA TRP A 420 -4.59 2.38 -19.78
C TRP A 420 -3.90 3.58 -20.40
N GLN A 421 -3.79 4.70 -19.71
CA GLN A 421 -2.95 5.85 -20.10
C GLN A 421 -1.47 5.44 -20.17
N TRP A 422 -0.96 4.73 -19.16
CA TRP A 422 0.38 4.18 -19.16
C TRP A 422 0.61 3.20 -20.32
N GLN A 423 -0.35 2.30 -20.57
CA GLN A 423 -0.27 1.37 -21.70
C GLN A 423 -0.25 2.10 -23.05
N LEU A 424 -1.04 3.15 -23.22
CA LEU A 424 -1.01 4.00 -24.40
C LEU A 424 0.35 4.67 -24.56
N GLY A 425 0.93 5.20 -23.49
CA GLY A 425 2.29 5.76 -23.50
C GLY A 425 3.31 4.76 -24.06
N ARG A 426 3.28 3.52 -23.59
CA ARG A 426 4.13 2.44 -24.11
C ARG A 426 3.85 2.09 -25.57
N ILE A 427 2.59 2.08 -26.00
CA ILE A 427 2.22 1.81 -27.38
C ILE A 427 2.73 2.92 -28.30
N PHE A 428 2.52 4.20 -27.94
CA PHE A 428 3.02 5.34 -28.71
C PHE A 428 4.56 5.34 -28.78
N ASN A 429 5.22 5.02 -27.69
CA ASN A 429 6.69 4.90 -27.69
C ASN A 429 7.18 3.80 -28.63
N LEU A 430 6.54 2.63 -28.64
CA LEU A 430 6.85 1.55 -29.59
C LEU A 430 6.58 1.96 -31.04
N LYS A 431 5.59 2.83 -31.30
CA LYS A 431 5.28 3.42 -32.60
C LYS A 431 6.22 4.60 -32.95
N GLN A 432 7.19 4.94 -32.11
CA GLN A 432 8.09 6.09 -32.23
C GLN A 432 7.36 7.46 -32.21
N ASP A 433 6.14 7.51 -31.73
CA ASP A 433 5.38 8.73 -31.52
C ASP A 433 5.66 9.32 -30.13
N LYS A 434 6.82 9.93 -29.98
CA LYS A 434 7.31 10.47 -28.70
C LYS A 434 6.39 11.51 -28.10
N LYS A 435 5.79 12.36 -28.94
CA LYS A 435 4.89 13.44 -28.47
C LYS A 435 3.68 12.87 -27.75
N ASN A 436 2.98 11.92 -28.38
CA ASN A 436 1.81 11.29 -27.79
C ASN A 436 2.20 10.34 -26.64
N ALA A 437 3.39 9.72 -26.68
CA ALA A 437 3.91 8.93 -25.58
C ALA A 437 4.08 9.78 -24.31
N ILE A 438 4.79 10.90 -24.39
CA ILE A 438 4.98 11.83 -23.26
C ILE A 438 3.64 12.32 -22.74
N ALA A 439 2.70 12.71 -23.62
CA ALA A 439 1.38 13.16 -23.20
C ALA A 439 0.59 12.09 -22.44
N ALA A 440 0.59 10.85 -22.93
CA ALA A 440 -0.11 9.73 -22.29
C ALA A 440 0.51 9.35 -20.94
N TYR A 441 1.85 9.31 -20.85
CA TYR A 441 2.55 9.09 -19.58
C TYR A 441 2.29 10.21 -18.56
N ALA A 442 2.36 11.47 -19.00
CA ALA A 442 2.10 12.62 -18.14
C ALA A 442 0.68 12.59 -17.57
N GLN A 443 -0.30 12.22 -18.39
CA GLN A 443 -1.68 12.06 -17.94
C GLN A 443 -1.82 10.89 -16.95
N SER A 444 -1.08 9.79 -17.15
CA SER A 444 -1.04 8.68 -16.20
C SER A 444 -0.48 9.11 -14.84
N VAL A 445 0.62 9.87 -14.83
CA VAL A 445 1.21 10.45 -13.61
C VAL A 445 0.21 11.38 -12.90
N GLN A 446 -0.43 12.27 -13.63
CA GLN A 446 -1.45 13.18 -13.08
C GLN A 446 -2.62 12.40 -12.46
N THR A 447 -3.08 11.35 -13.13
CA THR A 447 -4.14 10.47 -12.60
C THR A 447 -3.68 9.74 -11.33
N LEU A 448 -2.44 9.23 -11.30
CA LEU A 448 -1.85 8.62 -10.10
C LEU A 448 -1.76 9.60 -8.93
N GLN A 449 -1.34 10.85 -9.19
CA GLN A 449 -1.29 11.89 -8.16
C GLN A 449 -2.67 12.19 -7.57
N SER A 450 -3.73 12.22 -8.41
CA SER A 450 -5.10 12.47 -7.96
C SER A 450 -5.68 11.37 -7.05
N ILE A 451 -5.11 10.16 -7.11
CA ILE A 451 -5.53 9.02 -6.29
C ILE A 451 -4.44 8.56 -5.31
N ARG A 452 -3.42 9.40 -5.07
CA ARG A 452 -2.27 9.06 -4.24
C ARG A 452 -2.68 8.60 -2.84
N SER A 453 -3.53 9.38 -2.16
CA SER A 453 -4.11 9.03 -0.86
C SER A 453 -4.85 7.70 -0.87
N ASP A 454 -5.52 7.44 -1.97
CA ASP A 454 -6.36 6.28 -2.16
C ASP A 454 -5.53 5.02 -2.48
N LEU A 455 -4.42 5.18 -3.19
CA LEU A 455 -3.50 4.08 -3.50
C LEU A 455 -2.84 3.51 -2.24
N VAL A 456 -2.46 4.36 -1.30
CA VAL A 456 -1.91 3.94 0.00
C VAL A 456 -2.95 3.12 0.79
N ALA A 457 -4.22 3.53 0.68
CA ALA A 457 -5.32 2.88 1.37
C ALA A 457 -5.74 1.51 0.78
N ILE A 458 -5.53 1.27 -0.50
CA ILE A 458 -6.21 0.21 -1.24
C ILE A 458 -5.45 -1.12 -1.28
N SER A 459 -4.14 -1.14 -1.08
CA SER A 459 -3.36 -2.30 -1.50
C SER A 459 -2.37 -2.80 -0.44
N SER A 460 -2.58 -4.03 -0.03
CA SER A 460 -1.65 -4.82 0.80
C SER A 460 -0.60 -5.56 -0.02
N ASP A 461 -0.88 -5.80 -1.29
CA ASP A 461 0.12 -6.24 -2.26
C ASP A 461 1.02 -5.06 -2.73
N ILE A 462 0.94 -3.90 -2.07
CA ILE A 462 1.50 -2.63 -2.57
C ILE A 462 3.01 -2.55 -2.45
N GLN A 463 3.69 -3.14 -1.48
CA GLN A 463 5.15 -3.09 -1.53
C GLN A 463 5.70 -3.75 -2.80
N PHE A 464 5.10 -4.86 -3.23
CA PHE A 464 5.36 -5.42 -4.56
C PHE A 464 4.63 -4.64 -5.68
N GLY A 465 3.45 -4.09 -5.42
CA GLY A 465 2.62 -3.40 -6.40
C GLY A 465 3.13 -2.01 -6.75
N PHE A 466 3.70 -1.25 -5.81
CA PHE A 466 4.22 0.09 -6.05
C PHE A 466 5.39 0.04 -7.04
N ARG A 467 6.41 -0.78 -6.75
CA ARG A 467 7.58 -0.97 -7.63
C ARG A 467 7.24 -1.53 -9.02
N GLU A 468 6.19 -2.36 -9.12
CA GLU A 468 5.80 -2.95 -10.41
C GLU A 468 4.80 -2.11 -11.20
N ARG A 469 3.98 -1.28 -10.56
CA ARG A 469 2.82 -0.64 -11.20
C ARG A 469 2.78 0.87 -11.11
N VAL A 470 3.42 1.46 -10.11
CA VAL A 470 3.40 2.91 -9.89
C VAL A 470 4.73 3.53 -10.27
N GLU A 471 5.82 3.11 -9.66
CA GLU A 471 7.18 3.61 -9.93
C GLU A 471 7.54 3.61 -11.42
N PRO A 472 7.27 2.53 -12.22
CA PRO A 472 7.62 2.50 -13.63
C PRO A 472 6.92 3.59 -14.46
N VAL A 473 5.72 4.03 -14.09
CA VAL A 473 5.00 5.10 -14.81
C VAL A 473 5.81 6.40 -14.77
N TYR A 474 6.31 6.76 -13.59
CA TYR A 474 7.13 7.96 -13.40
C TYR A 474 8.48 7.83 -14.10
N ARG A 475 9.18 6.69 -13.91
CA ARG A 475 10.52 6.48 -14.49
C ARG A 475 10.50 6.39 -16.02
N GLU A 476 9.49 5.79 -16.62
CA GLU A 476 9.35 5.73 -18.08
C GLU A 476 9.09 7.12 -18.67
N LEU A 477 8.29 7.96 -18.00
CA LEU A 477 8.12 9.35 -18.40
C LEU A 477 9.42 10.13 -18.31
N VAL A 478 10.11 10.05 -17.17
CA VAL A 478 11.39 10.74 -16.96
C VAL A 478 12.44 10.30 -17.97
N GLY A 479 12.49 9.00 -18.28
CA GLY A 479 13.41 8.47 -19.30
C GLY A 479 13.19 9.05 -20.70
N LEU A 480 11.94 9.36 -21.06
CA LEU A 480 11.61 10.03 -22.34
C LEU A 480 11.89 11.56 -22.29
N LEU A 481 11.68 12.18 -21.14
CA LEU A 481 11.95 13.63 -20.98
C LEU A 481 13.45 13.94 -20.96
N LEU A 482 14.27 13.05 -20.42
CA LEU A 482 15.73 13.20 -20.28
C LEU A 482 16.50 12.53 -21.42
N GLU A 483 15.97 12.59 -22.63
CA GLU A 483 16.77 12.24 -23.80
C GLU A 483 17.94 13.23 -24.04
N PRO A 484 18.98 12.83 -24.81
CA PRO A 484 20.11 13.72 -25.07
C PRO A 484 19.67 15.09 -25.61
N ASN A 485 20.17 16.17 -25.02
CA ASN A 485 19.79 17.55 -25.31
C ASN A 485 18.33 17.90 -24.97
N ALA A 486 17.85 17.42 -23.83
CA ALA A 486 16.52 17.75 -23.33
C ALA A 486 16.31 19.29 -23.24
N SER A 487 15.11 19.75 -23.58
CA SER A 487 14.75 21.16 -23.45
C SER A 487 14.65 21.56 -21.96
N GLN A 488 14.78 22.87 -21.66
CA GLN A 488 14.60 23.37 -20.28
C GLN A 488 13.22 23.01 -19.71
N GLU A 489 12.19 22.95 -20.57
CA GLU A 489 10.84 22.55 -20.18
C GLU A 489 10.81 21.05 -19.79
N ASN A 490 11.46 20.18 -20.59
CA ASN A 490 11.57 18.77 -20.27
C ASN A 490 12.36 18.51 -18.99
N LEU A 491 13.45 19.26 -18.75
CA LEU A 491 14.24 19.16 -17.52
C LEU A 491 13.41 19.54 -16.29
N LYS A 492 12.63 20.63 -16.37
CA LYS A 492 11.71 21.04 -15.30
C LYS A 492 10.65 19.98 -15.05
N GLN A 493 10.00 19.50 -16.12
CA GLN A 493 8.98 18.45 -16.00
C GLN A 493 9.56 17.16 -15.40
N ALA A 494 10.75 16.74 -15.82
CA ALA A 494 11.40 15.55 -15.26
C ALA A 494 11.69 15.68 -13.76
N ARG A 495 12.18 16.84 -13.33
CA ARG A 495 12.39 17.17 -11.93
C ARG A 495 11.07 17.06 -11.13
N ASP A 496 10.01 17.71 -11.61
CA ASP A 496 8.72 17.73 -10.92
C ASP A 496 8.09 16.33 -10.83
N VAL A 497 8.31 15.50 -11.86
CA VAL A 497 7.87 14.10 -11.89
C VAL A 497 8.65 13.24 -10.89
N ILE A 498 9.98 13.42 -10.76
CA ILE A 498 10.79 12.70 -9.78
C ILE A 498 10.43 13.11 -8.35
N GLU A 499 10.23 14.39 -8.08
CA GLU A 499 9.76 14.84 -6.77
C GLU A 499 8.41 14.20 -6.41
N SER A 500 7.50 14.12 -7.36
CA SER A 500 6.20 13.46 -7.16
C SER A 500 6.34 11.95 -6.90
N LEU A 501 7.31 11.27 -7.53
CA LEU A 501 7.62 9.89 -7.24
C LEU A 501 8.14 9.72 -5.80
N GLN A 502 9.08 10.58 -5.38
CA GLN A 502 9.67 10.52 -4.04
C GLN A 502 8.61 10.74 -2.95
N LEU A 503 7.68 11.67 -3.16
CA LEU A 503 6.54 11.84 -2.27
C LEU A 503 5.64 10.61 -2.24
N ALA A 504 5.36 10.00 -3.38
CA ALA A 504 4.57 8.77 -3.44
C ALA A 504 5.28 7.58 -2.76
N GLU A 505 6.60 7.50 -2.82
CA GLU A 505 7.41 6.52 -2.10
C GLU A 505 7.34 6.73 -0.58
N LEU A 506 7.39 7.98 -0.11
CA LEU A 506 7.24 8.32 1.30
C LEU A 506 5.85 7.99 1.83
N ASP A 507 4.78 8.36 1.10
CA ASP A 507 3.42 7.97 1.45
C ASP A 507 3.28 6.45 1.56
N ASN A 508 3.87 5.71 0.60
CA ASN A 508 3.86 4.25 0.62
C ASN A 508 4.64 3.68 1.82
N PHE A 509 5.74 4.31 2.21
CA PHE A 509 6.55 3.91 3.37
C PHE A 509 5.82 4.15 4.69
N PHE A 510 5.30 5.37 4.90
CA PHE A 510 4.58 5.73 6.12
C PHE A 510 3.15 5.22 6.16
N ARG A 511 2.62 4.74 5.03
CA ARG A 511 1.21 4.37 4.85
C ARG A 511 0.23 5.47 5.26
N ASP A 512 0.67 6.72 5.09
CA ASP A 512 -0.08 7.93 5.39
C ASP A 512 0.03 8.90 4.22
N ALA A 513 -1.10 9.38 3.73
CA ALA A 513 -1.20 10.25 2.57
C ALA A 513 -1.29 11.74 2.93
N CYS A 514 -0.97 12.09 4.15
CA CYS A 514 -1.15 13.46 4.67
C CYS A 514 0.09 14.35 4.50
N LEU A 515 0.99 14.06 3.58
CA LEU A 515 2.12 14.94 3.26
C LEU A 515 1.62 16.13 2.42
N ASP A 516 1.33 17.26 3.06
CA ASP A 516 1.06 18.54 2.39
C ASP A 516 2.34 19.10 1.77
N ALA A 517 2.65 18.63 0.57
CA ALA A 517 3.80 19.09 -0.18
C ALA A 517 3.48 20.43 -0.86
N LYS A 518 4.31 21.44 -0.63
CA LYS A 518 4.22 22.74 -1.30
C LYS A 518 5.45 22.93 -2.18
N PRO A 519 5.27 23.31 -3.46
CA PRO A 519 6.42 23.68 -4.29
C PRO A 519 7.23 24.79 -3.63
N VAL A 520 8.52 24.59 -3.45
CA VAL A 520 9.44 25.57 -2.86
C VAL A 520 10.47 25.95 -3.90
N ASN A 521 10.72 27.26 -4.03
CA ASN A 521 11.83 27.77 -4.82
C ASN A 521 13.08 27.84 -3.93
N ILE A 522 14.08 27.02 -4.22
CA ILE A 522 15.31 26.96 -3.41
C ILE A 522 16.09 28.28 -3.43
N ASP A 523 16.03 29.06 -4.53
CA ASP A 523 16.68 30.34 -4.62
C ASP A 523 16.19 31.34 -3.55
N GLU A 524 14.99 31.10 -3.01
CA GLU A 524 14.42 31.86 -1.91
C GLU A 524 14.90 31.39 -0.53
N ILE A 525 15.40 30.14 -0.43
CA ILE A 525 15.89 29.54 0.82
C ILE A 525 17.38 29.81 0.99
N ASP A 526 18.20 29.50 -0.01
CA ASP A 526 19.64 29.72 0.00
C ASP A 526 20.15 30.06 -1.41
N PRO A 527 20.45 31.34 -1.66
CA PRO A 527 20.96 31.78 -2.96
C PRO A 527 22.39 31.28 -3.27
N ASN A 528 23.06 30.63 -2.32
CA ASN A 528 24.38 30.03 -2.49
C ASN A 528 24.31 28.49 -2.52
N ALA A 529 23.15 27.91 -2.75
CA ALA A 529 22.98 26.46 -2.84
C ALA A 529 22.90 25.98 -4.29
N ALA A 530 23.50 24.84 -4.58
CA ALA A 530 23.28 24.07 -5.81
C ALA A 530 22.51 22.80 -5.47
N ILE A 531 21.53 22.41 -6.31
CA ILE A 531 20.69 21.24 -6.05
C ILE A 531 20.95 20.18 -7.11
N PHE A 532 21.11 18.94 -6.65
CA PHE A 532 21.37 17.77 -7.46
C PHE A 532 20.24 16.77 -7.35
N TYR A 533 19.41 16.66 -8.38
CA TYR A 533 18.43 15.60 -8.52
C TYR A 533 19.06 14.42 -9.21
N THR A 534 19.33 13.37 -8.49
CA THR A 534 19.91 12.14 -9.08
C THR A 534 18.80 11.17 -9.45
N ILE A 535 18.88 10.55 -10.62
CA ILE A 535 17.82 9.71 -11.18
C ILE A 535 18.44 8.47 -11.79
N ILE A 536 18.21 7.30 -11.19
CA ILE A 536 18.70 6.02 -11.70
C ILE A 536 17.68 5.45 -12.68
N LEU A 537 17.99 5.48 -13.97
CA LEU A 537 17.22 4.83 -15.02
C LEU A 537 17.80 3.42 -15.33
N PRO A 538 17.06 2.55 -16.02
CA PRO A 538 17.54 1.17 -16.31
C PRO A 538 18.87 1.10 -17.05
N ASP A 539 19.15 2.08 -17.88
CA ASP A 539 20.28 2.14 -18.82
C ASP A 539 21.30 3.24 -18.52
N ARG A 540 21.03 4.15 -17.57
CA ARG A 540 21.89 5.28 -17.26
C ARG A 540 21.55 5.96 -15.92
N LEU A 541 22.50 6.77 -15.44
CA LEU A 541 22.30 7.72 -14.34
C LEU A 541 22.14 9.12 -14.96
N GLU A 542 21.09 9.82 -14.56
CA GLU A 542 20.87 11.22 -14.90
C GLU A 542 21.00 12.08 -13.64
N VAL A 543 21.60 13.26 -13.79
CA VAL A 543 21.60 14.28 -12.73
C VAL A 543 21.10 15.58 -13.32
N ILE A 544 20.02 16.12 -12.74
CA ILE A 544 19.56 17.46 -13.04
C ILE A 544 20.12 18.40 -11.99
N VAL A 545 20.88 19.40 -12.41
CA VAL A 545 21.49 20.37 -11.48
C VAL A 545 20.81 21.71 -11.65
N THR A 546 20.42 22.31 -10.51
CA THR A 546 19.91 23.68 -10.43
C THR A 546 21.01 24.54 -9.79
N LEU A 547 21.41 25.61 -10.50
CA LEU A 547 22.28 26.66 -10.00
C LEU A 547 21.48 27.96 -9.91
N PRO A 548 21.67 28.82 -8.89
CA PRO A 548 20.90 30.04 -8.71
C PRO A 548 20.99 30.94 -9.95
N GLY A 549 19.81 31.36 -10.45
CA GLY A 549 19.72 32.25 -11.60
C GLY A 549 20.19 31.69 -12.95
N GLN A 550 20.51 30.40 -13.04
CA GLN A 550 20.99 29.74 -14.25
C GLN A 550 19.99 28.73 -14.81
N PRO A 551 20.06 28.40 -16.13
CA PRO A 551 19.32 27.30 -16.71
C PRO A 551 19.71 25.97 -16.06
N LEU A 552 18.76 25.01 -16.00
CA LEU A 552 19.03 23.66 -15.53
C LEU A 552 20.11 22.97 -16.37
N ARG A 553 20.97 22.21 -15.70
CA ARG A 553 22.03 21.39 -16.32
C ARG A 553 21.62 19.93 -16.28
N GLN A 554 21.88 19.21 -17.35
CA GLN A 554 21.74 17.74 -17.42
C GLN A 554 23.12 17.10 -17.48
N ILE A 555 23.37 16.13 -16.62
CA ILE A 555 24.58 15.29 -16.61
C ILE A 555 24.09 13.85 -16.83
N THR A 556 24.67 13.17 -17.79
CA THR A 556 24.30 11.78 -18.14
C THR A 556 25.52 10.88 -18.02
N THR A 557 25.39 9.83 -17.21
CA THR A 557 26.38 8.75 -17.13
C THR A 557 25.76 7.47 -17.70
N ASN A 558 26.26 7.04 -18.85
CA ASN A 558 25.72 5.88 -19.60
C ASN A 558 26.24 4.56 -19.00
N LEU A 559 25.66 4.15 -17.89
CA LEU A 559 25.94 2.89 -17.21
C LEU A 559 24.61 2.21 -16.83
N PRO A 560 24.50 0.87 -16.99
CA PRO A 560 23.34 0.13 -16.56
C PRO A 560 23.08 0.29 -15.05
N LYS A 561 21.81 0.32 -14.64
CA LYS A 561 21.40 0.40 -13.22
C LYS A 561 22.16 -0.60 -12.34
N THR A 562 22.32 -1.84 -12.80
CA THR A 562 23.03 -2.90 -12.06
C THR A 562 24.49 -2.57 -11.77
N GLU A 563 25.17 -1.90 -12.69
CA GLU A 563 26.57 -1.48 -12.52
C GLU A 563 26.67 -0.29 -11.55
N ILE A 564 25.74 0.67 -11.69
CA ILE A 564 25.63 1.81 -10.74
C ILE A 564 25.43 1.30 -9.31
N GLU A 565 24.44 0.39 -9.12
CA GLU A 565 24.14 -0.18 -7.80
C GLU A 565 25.31 -0.99 -7.22
N GLN A 566 26.07 -1.70 -8.05
CA GLN A 566 27.28 -2.41 -7.62
C GLN A 566 28.36 -1.45 -7.11
N GLN A 567 28.64 -0.36 -7.82
CA GLN A 567 29.61 0.65 -7.38
C GLN A 567 29.17 1.33 -6.08
N LEU A 568 27.90 1.67 -5.95
CA LEU A 568 27.33 2.23 -4.72
C LEU A 568 27.45 1.25 -3.53
N ALA A 569 27.19 -0.05 -3.77
CA ALA A 569 27.33 -1.07 -2.74
C ALA A 569 28.80 -1.25 -2.29
N LEU A 570 29.75 -1.14 -3.22
CA LEU A 570 31.21 -1.16 -2.89
C LEU A 570 31.57 0.06 -2.04
N ALA A 571 31.20 1.27 -2.47
CA ALA A 571 31.45 2.50 -1.73
C ALA A 571 30.88 2.43 -0.30
N ARG A 572 29.65 1.95 -0.16
CA ARG A 572 29.01 1.75 1.14
C ARG A 572 29.78 0.77 2.03
N ARG A 573 30.24 -0.37 1.52
CA ARG A 573 31.03 -1.35 2.27
C ARG A 573 32.32 -0.75 2.79
N THR A 574 32.98 0.10 1.99
CA THR A 574 34.19 0.80 2.37
C THR A 574 33.97 1.73 3.57
N ILE A 575 32.85 2.47 3.56
CA ILE A 575 32.52 3.43 4.63
C ILE A 575 32.13 2.72 5.93
N THR A 576 31.42 1.59 5.85
CA THR A 576 30.91 0.86 7.02
C THR A 576 31.95 -0.03 7.71
N ARG A 577 33.18 -0.15 7.17
CA ARG A 577 34.27 -0.97 7.73
C ARG A 577 35.44 -0.10 8.18
N PRO A 578 35.41 0.47 9.41
CA PRO A 578 36.38 1.45 9.86
C PRO A 578 37.84 0.91 10.02
N TRP A 579 38.01 -0.43 9.95
CA TRP A 579 39.31 -1.10 10.02
C TRP A 579 39.96 -1.36 8.66
N GLN A 580 39.28 -1.11 7.56
CA GLN A 580 39.86 -1.17 6.22
C GLN A 580 40.25 0.23 5.76
N SER A 581 41.37 0.34 5.03
CA SER A 581 41.71 1.60 4.37
C SER A 581 40.58 2.00 3.43
N LEU A 582 40.13 3.25 3.50
CA LEU A 582 39.14 3.79 2.59
C LEU A 582 39.64 3.66 1.15
N GLU A 583 38.99 2.84 0.34
CA GLU A 583 39.24 2.76 -1.11
C GLU A 583 38.59 4.01 -1.76
N LYS A 584 39.41 5.10 -1.81
CA LYS A 584 38.97 6.40 -2.31
C LYS A 584 38.54 6.37 -3.78
N GLU A 585 39.03 5.40 -4.57
CA GLU A 585 38.74 5.27 -5.98
C GLU A 585 37.24 5.09 -6.26
N ASN A 586 36.52 4.33 -5.45
CA ASN A 586 35.07 4.16 -5.60
C ASN A 586 34.31 5.45 -5.29
N LEU A 587 34.77 6.19 -4.27
CA LEU A 587 34.17 7.47 -3.89
C LEU A 587 34.45 8.55 -4.94
N GLN A 588 35.64 8.50 -5.56
CA GLN A 588 36.01 9.37 -6.68
C GLN A 588 35.16 9.07 -7.91
N THR A 589 35.00 7.81 -8.25
CA THR A 589 34.13 7.41 -9.37
C THR A 589 32.73 7.98 -9.24
N ILE A 590 32.13 7.91 -8.04
CA ILE A 590 30.78 8.45 -7.81
C ILE A 590 30.80 9.98 -7.83
N HIS A 591 31.84 10.62 -7.30
CA HIS A 591 32.01 12.07 -7.41
C HIS A 591 32.04 12.51 -8.88
N ASP A 592 32.80 11.80 -9.74
CA ASP A 592 32.90 12.10 -11.16
C ASP A 592 31.59 11.91 -11.93
N TRP A 593 30.66 11.09 -11.41
CA TRP A 593 29.33 10.99 -12.00
C TRP A 593 28.41 12.14 -11.59
N LEU A 594 28.52 12.64 -10.36
CA LEU A 594 27.56 13.56 -9.78
C LEU A 594 28.01 15.02 -9.84
N ILE A 595 29.24 15.30 -9.45
CA ILE A 595 29.77 16.65 -9.23
C ILE A 595 30.82 17.03 -10.28
N GLY A 596 31.72 16.10 -10.61
CA GLY A 596 32.87 16.34 -11.49
C GLY A 596 32.54 17.11 -12.78
N PRO A 597 31.45 16.79 -13.53
CA PRO A 597 31.14 17.48 -14.76
C PRO A 597 30.83 18.98 -14.64
N ILE A 598 30.47 19.45 -13.43
CA ILE A 598 30.14 20.85 -13.16
C ILE A 598 31.07 21.49 -12.12
N GLU A 599 32.10 20.80 -11.69
CA GLU A 599 32.98 21.27 -10.62
C GLU A 599 33.60 22.66 -10.93
N ALA A 600 33.99 22.88 -12.18
CA ALA A 600 34.48 24.17 -12.63
C ALA A 600 33.41 25.29 -12.55
N GLU A 601 32.14 24.98 -12.81
CA GLU A 601 31.04 25.94 -12.68
C GLU A 601 30.78 26.25 -11.19
N LEU A 602 30.81 25.24 -10.32
CA LEU A 602 30.67 25.42 -8.87
C LEU A 602 31.79 26.28 -8.28
N ALA A 603 33.04 26.03 -8.69
CA ALA A 603 34.20 26.80 -8.23
C ALA A 603 34.18 28.28 -8.66
N ASN A 604 33.58 28.58 -9.82
CA ASN A 604 33.41 29.93 -10.34
C ASN A 604 32.12 30.63 -9.86
N SER A 605 31.26 29.92 -9.15
CA SER A 605 30.02 30.43 -8.56
C SER A 605 30.20 30.62 -7.04
N ASN A 606 29.38 31.46 -6.42
CA ASN A 606 29.42 31.66 -4.97
C ASN A 606 28.64 30.54 -4.22
N ILE A 607 28.76 29.30 -4.70
CA ILE A 607 28.09 28.16 -4.10
C ILE A 607 28.85 27.70 -2.84
N ARG A 608 28.09 27.54 -1.75
CA ARG A 608 28.63 27.06 -0.45
C ARG A 608 27.93 25.77 0.00
N THR A 609 26.72 25.53 -0.50
CA THR A 609 25.88 24.39 -0.08
C THR A 609 25.54 23.53 -1.29
N LEU A 610 25.76 22.22 -1.18
CA LEU A 610 25.26 21.23 -2.14
C LEU A 610 24.09 20.50 -1.51
N VAL A 611 22.92 20.59 -2.14
CA VAL A 611 21.70 19.91 -1.71
C VAL A 611 21.47 18.74 -2.64
N PHE A 612 21.49 17.53 -2.10
CA PHE A 612 21.23 16.32 -2.86
C PHE A 612 19.80 15.82 -2.62
N ILE A 613 19.13 15.46 -3.69
CA ILE A 613 17.85 14.75 -3.73
C ILE A 613 18.12 13.37 -4.33
N PRO A 614 18.60 12.42 -3.51
CA PRO A 614 19.09 11.14 -4.02
C PRO A 614 17.95 10.18 -4.35
N ASP A 615 18.17 9.38 -5.40
CA ASP A 615 17.25 8.33 -5.86
C ASP A 615 17.82 6.93 -5.60
N GLY A 616 16.96 5.98 -5.29
CA GLY A 616 17.29 4.57 -5.15
C GLY A 616 18.47 4.32 -4.21
N ALA A 617 19.44 3.53 -4.66
CA ALA A 617 20.62 3.15 -3.86
C ALA A 617 21.53 4.33 -3.46
N LEU A 618 21.42 5.49 -4.13
CA LEU A 618 22.16 6.71 -3.76
C LEU A 618 21.72 7.26 -2.39
N ARG A 619 20.49 6.98 -1.95
CA ARG A 619 20.01 7.36 -0.61
C ARG A 619 20.82 6.77 0.53
N ASN A 620 21.48 5.64 0.27
CA ASN A 620 22.26 4.89 1.25
C ASN A 620 23.74 5.30 1.29
N LEU A 621 24.14 6.34 0.52
CA LEU A 621 25.49 6.86 0.49
C LEU A 621 25.52 8.27 1.09
N PRO A 622 26.30 8.52 2.16
CA PRO A 622 26.52 9.88 2.64
C PRO A 622 27.24 10.71 1.57
N MET A 623 26.59 11.73 1.03
CA MET A 623 27.18 12.58 -0.03
C MET A 623 28.39 13.37 0.44
N SER A 624 28.56 13.52 1.74
CA SER A 624 29.72 14.17 2.38
C SER A 624 31.07 13.47 2.14
N VAL A 625 31.03 12.16 1.84
CA VAL A 625 32.26 11.35 1.65
C VAL A 625 32.69 11.26 0.18
N LEU A 626 31.98 11.88 -0.75
CA LEU A 626 32.42 11.95 -2.15
C LEU A 626 33.80 12.61 -2.22
N TYR A 627 34.69 12.05 -3.04
CA TYR A 627 36.12 12.42 -3.08
C TYR A 627 36.49 12.88 -4.49
N ASP A 628 37.09 14.06 -4.63
CA ASP A 628 37.45 14.65 -5.93
C ASP A 628 38.89 14.29 -6.40
N GLY A 629 39.61 13.44 -5.64
CA GLY A 629 41.01 13.09 -5.86
C GLY A 629 41.96 13.78 -4.87
N GLU A 630 41.54 14.88 -4.24
CA GLU A 630 42.30 15.65 -3.25
C GLU A 630 41.53 15.79 -1.94
N ASN A 631 40.26 16.21 -1.97
CA ASN A 631 39.43 16.55 -0.83
C ASN A 631 38.09 15.78 -0.83
N TYR A 632 37.52 15.59 0.34
CA TYR A 632 36.13 15.14 0.46
C TYR A 632 35.16 16.31 0.23
N ALA A 633 33.98 16.03 -0.28
CA ALA A 633 32.99 17.06 -0.60
C ALA A 633 32.63 17.94 0.62
N ILE A 634 32.62 17.36 1.84
CA ILE A 634 32.37 18.10 3.09
C ILE A 634 33.49 19.06 3.47
N GLU A 635 34.68 18.88 2.93
CA GLU A 635 35.81 19.80 3.20
C GLU A 635 35.70 21.09 2.35
N LYS A 636 34.94 21.03 1.25
CA LYS A 636 34.74 22.16 0.31
C LYS A 636 33.36 22.81 0.44
N TYR A 637 32.33 22.04 0.77
CA TYR A 637 30.92 22.46 0.74
C TYR A 637 30.17 22.03 2.00
N ASN A 638 29.15 22.78 2.38
CA ASN A 638 28.10 22.28 3.24
C ASN A 638 27.26 21.28 2.46
N ILE A 639 27.01 20.11 3.03
CA ILE A 639 26.26 19.04 2.38
C ILE A 639 24.89 18.88 3.06
N ALA A 640 23.82 19.01 2.27
CA ALA A 640 22.47 18.73 2.70
C ALA A 640 21.87 17.59 1.84
N VAL A 641 21.04 16.76 2.46
CA VAL A 641 20.30 15.71 1.77
C VAL A 641 18.83 15.88 2.11
N ALA A 642 17.98 15.92 1.11
CA ALA A 642 16.54 16.03 1.29
C ALA A 642 15.83 14.95 0.48
N PRO A 643 14.76 14.33 1.00
CA PRO A 643 13.97 13.38 0.22
C PRO A 643 13.16 14.06 -0.89
N SER A 644 12.77 15.32 -0.73
CA SER A 644 12.13 16.19 -1.72
C SER A 644 12.22 17.64 -1.26
N LEU A 645 12.34 18.60 -2.17
CA LEU A 645 12.28 20.02 -1.82
C LEU A 645 10.87 20.46 -1.43
N GLN A 646 9.84 19.79 -1.91
CA GLN A 646 8.44 20.09 -1.58
C GLN A 646 8.11 19.88 -0.09
N LEU A 647 9.00 19.23 0.65
CA LEU A 647 8.90 19.02 2.09
C LEU A 647 9.65 20.07 2.92
N ILE A 648 10.36 20.99 2.27
CA ILE A 648 11.08 22.06 2.95
C ILE A 648 10.16 23.28 3.06
N ASP A 649 9.94 23.81 4.28
CA ASP A 649 9.19 25.06 4.47
C ASP A 649 10.15 26.24 4.53
N SER A 650 9.86 27.29 3.82
CA SER A 650 10.69 28.47 3.69
C SER A 650 10.68 29.43 4.92
N GLN A 651 9.86 29.16 5.93
CA GLN A 651 9.80 30.02 7.11
C GLN A 651 10.90 29.68 8.13
N ALA A 652 12.08 30.25 7.92
CA ALA A 652 13.16 30.21 8.91
C ALA A 652 12.87 31.23 10.03
N ASN A 653 12.33 30.79 11.15
CA ASN A 653 12.35 31.58 12.37
C ASN A 653 13.74 31.41 13.00
N VAL A 654 14.58 32.44 12.93
CA VAL A 654 15.83 32.53 13.72
C VAL A 654 15.42 32.82 15.16
N ARG A 655 15.49 31.82 16.03
CA ARG A 655 15.29 32.03 17.48
C ARG A 655 16.62 32.31 18.16
N GLU A 656 16.63 33.30 19.05
CA GLU A 656 17.83 33.70 19.80
C GLU A 656 18.15 32.74 20.94
N ASN A 657 17.19 31.95 21.43
CA ASN A 657 17.39 31.00 22.52
C ASN A 657 16.90 29.62 22.09
N VAL A 658 17.81 28.67 22.07
CA VAL A 658 17.55 27.26 21.73
C VAL A 658 17.70 26.42 23.00
N SER A 659 16.72 25.57 23.32
CA SER A 659 16.80 24.59 24.39
C SER A 659 16.88 23.17 23.80
N VAL A 660 17.71 22.31 24.39
CA VAL A 660 18.00 20.98 23.88
C VAL A 660 17.61 19.92 24.90
N LEU A 661 16.81 18.93 24.49
CA LEU A 661 16.72 17.66 25.19
C LEU A 661 17.69 16.69 24.54
N ALA A 662 18.74 16.34 25.27
CA ALA A 662 19.78 15.42 24.81
C ALA A 662 19.64 14.07 25.53
N ALA A 663 19.58 12.96 24.82
CA ALA A 663 19.43 11.65 25.42
C ALA A 663 20.39 10.64 24.78
N GLY A 664 20.90 9.70 25.59
CA GLY A 664 21.85 8.73 25.05
C GLY A 664 22.15 7.53 25.95
N VAL A 665 22.76 6.50 25.33
CA VAL A 665 23.18 5.26 25.98
C VAL A 665 24.70 5.09 25.77
N THR A 666 25.45 5.03 26.88
CA THR A 666 26.90 4.85 26.81
C THR A 666 27.35 3.43 27.12
N GLU A 667 26.54 2.67 27.85
CA GLU A 667 26.89 1.36 28.39
C GLU A 667 26.20 0.23 27.67
N THR A 668 26.78 -0.97 27.75
CA THR A 668 26.16 -2.18 27.25
C THR A 668 24.94 -2.53 28.12
N ARG A 669 23.80 -2.79 27.52
CA ARG A 669 22.55 -3.08 28.23
C ARG A 669 22.42 -4.55 28.62
N PRO A 670 21.88 -4.86 29.81
CA PRO A 670 21.68 -6.24 30.25
C PRO A 670 20.79 -7.07 29.32
N HIS A 671 19.77 -6.44 28.72
CA HIS A 671 18.76 -7.11 27.85
C HIS A 671 19.20 -7.25 26.38
N ARG A 672 20.24 -6.52 25.95
CA ARG A 672 20.80 -6.60 24.59
C ARG A 672 22.34 -6.55 24.61
N PRO A 673 22.99 -7.60 25.12
CA PRO A 673 24.45 -7.63 25.29
C PRO A 673 25.23 -7.64 23.96
N ASN A 674 24.56 -7.91 22.84
CA ASN A 674 25.16 -7.92 21.50
C ASN A 674 25.44 -6.51 20.97
N LEU A 675 24.85 -5.47 21.56
CA LEU A 675 25.10 -4.08 21.21
C LEU A 675 26.15 -3.53 22.17
N GLY A 676 27.31 -3.21 21.62
CA GLY A 676 28.47 -2.73 22.39
C GLY A 676 28.22 -1.38 23.06
N ALA A 677 29.09 -1.01 24.02
CA ALA A 677 29.06 0.30 24.64
C ALA A 677 29.41 1.42 23.63
N LEU A 678 28.84 2.61 23.82
CA LEU A 678 29.10 3.82 23.04
C LEU A 678 29.79 4.89 23.91
N PRO A 679 31.06 4.74 24.27
CA PRO A 679 31.75 5.61 25.25
C PRO A 679 31.84 7.07 24.80
N GLY A 680 31.83 7.36 23.51
CA GLY A 680 31.86 8.71 22.95
C GLY A 680 30.60 9.54 23.19
N VAL A 681 29.45 8.89 23.44
CA VAL A 681 28.18 9.57 23.66
C VAL A 681 28.20 10.50 24.86
N LYS A 682 28.91 10.12 25.95
CA LYS A 682 29.01 10.96 27.12
C LYS A 682 29.69 12.29 26.81
N GLU A 683 30.85 12.25 26.15
CA GLU A 683 31.60 13.46 25.74
C GLU A 683 30.79 14.33 24.78
N GLU A 684 30.03 13.70 23.84
CA GLU A 684 29.15 14.38 22.91
C GLU A 684 28.08 15.18 23.64
N LEU A 685 27.35 14.56 24.58
CA LEU A 685 26.30 15.22 25.35
C LEU A 685 26.83 16.30 26.31
N GLU A 686 27.98 16.08 26.93
CA GLU A 686 28.66 17.08 27.78
C GLU A 686 29.07 18.31 26.96
N ASN A 687 29.54 18.13 25.73
CA ASN A 687 29.89 19.24 24.83
C ASN A 687 28.68 20.08 24.43
N ILE A 688 27.52 19.44 24.22
CA ILE A 688 26.24 20.12 23.91
C ILE A 688 25.83 20.98 25.12
N MET A 689 25.88 20.42 26.33
CA MET A 689 25.51 21.10 27.56
C MET A 689 26.42 22.33 27.86
N ALA A 690 27.67 22.26 27.43
CA ALA A 690 28.60 23.37 27.60
C ALA A 690 28.30 24.58 26.67
N GLN A 691 27.53 24.38 25.60
CA GLN A 691 27.30 25.40 24.56
C GLN A 691 25.90 25.96 24.58
N VAL A 692 24.88 25.14 24.93
CA VAL A 692 23.44 25.51 24.88
C VAL A 692 22.71 25.00 26.11
N PRO A 693 21.63 25.69 26.57
CA PRO A 693 20.78 25.20 27.62
C PRO A 693 20.19 23.83 27.25
N SER A 694 20.49 22.80 28.05
CA SER A 694 20.10 21.42 27.73
C SER A 694 19.76 20.62 28.98
N LEU A 695 18.81 19.67 28.81
CA LEU A 695 18.54 18.58 29.75
C LEU A 695 19.14 17.30 29.17
N ILE A 696 19.87 16.55 30.00
CA ILE A 696 20.48 15.27 29.56
C ILE A 696 19.79 14.10 30.24
N LEU A 697 19.34 13.13 29.43
CA LEU A 697 18.91 11.81 29.85
C LEU A 697 19.97 10.79 29.43
N LEU A 698 20.71 10.23 30.40
CA LEU A 698 21.83 9.32 30.10
C LEU A 698 21.62 7.97 30.77
N ASN A 699 21.82 6.88 30.05
CA ASN A 699 21.71 5.49 30.52
C ASN A 699 20.36 5.25 31.27
N GLU A 700 20.37 4.88 32.55
CA GLU A 700 19.18 4.56 33.35
C GLU A 700 18.13 5.68 33.37
N SER A 701 18.49 6.93 33.13
CA SER A 701 17.54 8.03 33.01
C SER A 701 16.92 8.16 31.61
N PHE A 702 17.50 7.56 30.58
CA PHE A 702 16.96 7.52 29.22
C PHE A 702 16.06 6.32 29.02
N THR A 703 14.98 6.20 29.78
CA THR A 703 13.90 5.23 29.53
C THR A 703 12.86 5.80 28.57
N GLU A 704 12.08 4.93 27.91
CA GLU A 704 10.96 5.34 27.04
C GLU A 704 9.99 6.26 27.80
N SER A 705 9.63 5.88 29.03
CA SER A 705 8.71 6.64 29.89
C SER A 705 9.25 8.03 30.27
N ASN A 706 10.52 8.12 30.71
CA ASN A 706 11.13 9.41 31.08
C ASN A 706 11.26 10.32 29.86
N PHE A 707 11.74 9.79 28.74
CA PHE A 707 11.86 10.55 27.50
C PHE A 707 10.51 11.09 27.03
N THR A 708 9.49 10.25 27.03
CA THR A 708 8.11 10.64 26.69
C THR A 708 7.58 11.74 27.63
N THR A 709 7.87 11.62 28.93
CA THR A 709 7.44 12.60 29.93
C THR A 709 8.10 13.95 29.69
N GLU A 710 9.41 13.98 29.44
CA GLU A 710 10.19 15.20 29.21
C GLU A 710 9.78 15.89 27.91
N VAL A 711 9.62 15.14 26.81
CA VAL A 711 9.14 15.68 25.53
C VAL A 711 7.76 16.30 25.66
N ASN A 712 6.87 15.72 26.47
CA ASN A 712 5.50 16.24 26.65
C ASN A 712 5.40 17.37 27.70
N SER A 713 6.36 17.51 28.60
CA SER A 713 6.26 18.45 29.74
C SER A 713 6.98 19.77 29.52
N SER A 714 7.97 19.82 28.63
CA SER A 714 8.84 20.98 28.44
C SER A 714 9.06 21.32 26.96
N PRO A 715 9.04 22.61 26.60
CA PRO A 715 9.22 23.03 25.21
C PRO A 715 10.71 22.99 24.83
N TYR A 716 11.16 21.93 24.21
CA TYR A 716 12.49 21.85 23.60
C TYR A 716 12.38 22.11 22.09
N GLU A 717 13.25 22.97 21.57
CA GLU A 717 13.37 23.21 20.13
C GLU A 717 14.22 22.15 19.44
N VAL A 718 15.12 21.49 20.18
CA VAL A 718 16.02 20.46 19.64
C VAL A 718 15.95 19.18 20.46
N LEU A 719 15.77 18.05 19.79
CA LEU A 719 15.99 16.72 20.34
C LEU A 719 17.31 16.17 19.80
N HIS A 720 18.23 15.78 20.68
CA HIS A 720 19.49 15.14 20.31
C HIS A 720 19.54 13.73 20.92
N LEU A 721 19.51 12.71 20.07
CA LEU A 721 19.47 11.30 20.48
C LEU A 721 20.75 10.60 20.03
N ALA A 722 21.59 10.23 21.00
CA ALA A 722 22.87 9.55 20.79
C ALA A 722 22.81 8.11 21.32
N THR A 723 22.43 7.16 20.48
CA THR A 723 22.15 5.78 20.88
C THR A 723 22.34 4.80 19.72
N HIS A 724 22.13 3.51 19.96
CA HIS A 724 21.98 2.55 18.87
C HIS A 724 20.62 2.74 18.16
N GLY A 725 20.59 2.54 16.84
CA GLY A 725 19.37 2.54 16.05
C GLY A 725 19.45 1.50 14.94
N GLU A 726 18.31 0.99 14.55
CA GLU A 726 18.12 0.16 13.36
C GLU A 726 17.14 0.85 12.43
N PHE A 727 17.52 1.00 11.17
CA PHE A 727 16.72 1.66 10.14
C PHE A 727 16.50 0.67 9.01
N SER A 728 15.25 0.26 8.84
CA SER A 728 14.76 -0.71 7.87
C SER A 728 13.89 -0.01 6.82
N SER A 729 13.68 -0.66 5.65
CA SER A 729 12.65 -0.29 4.70
C SER A 729 11.22 -0.55 5.22
N VAL A 730 11.10 -1.15 6.40
CA VAL A 730 9.85 -1.40 7.11
C VAL A 730 9.79 -0.48 8.32
N ALA A 731 8.79 0.39 8.39
CA ALA A 731 8.67 1.39 9.45
C ALA A 731 8.63 0.77 10.86
N GLU A 732 7.98 -0.38 11.01
CA GLU A 732 7.86 -1.11 12.27
C GLU A 732 9.17 -1.73 12.76
N GLU A 733 10.13 -1.95 11.86
CA GLU A 733 11.48 -2.46 12.17
C GLU A 733 12.48 -1.32 12.37
N THR A 734 12.07 -0.06 12.18
CA THR A 734 12.88 1.12 12.38
C THR A 734 12.70 1.62 13.83
N PHE A 735 13.76 1.60 14.61
CA PHE A 735 13.71 1.98 16.02
C PHE A 735 15.02 2.63 16.51
N LEU A 736 14.90 3.38 17.60
CA LEU A 736 15.98 3.88 18.43
C LEU A 736 15.97 3.16 19.78
N LEU A 737 17.14 2.91 20.32
CA LEU A 737 17.33 2.18 21.56
C LEU A 737 17.24 3.13 22.76
N THR A 738 16.36 2.85 23.72
CA THR A 738 16.37 3.46 25.06
C THR A 738 17.08 2.54 26.06
N TRP A 739 17.19 2.91 27.31
CA TRP A 739 17.81 2.07 28.35
C TRP A 739 17.02 0.79 28.61
N ASP A 740 15.73 0.88 28.70
CA ASP A 740 14.81 -0.21 29.04
C ASP A 740 14.17 -0.91 27.83
N ASP A 741 13.91 -0.18 26.74
CA ASP A 741 13.21 -0.72 25.57
C ASP A 741 13.69 -0.08 24.25
N VAL A 742 12.83 0.07 23.29
CA VAL A 742 13.04 0.75 22.00
C VAL A 742 11.92 1.75 21.76
N ILE A 743 12.22 2.84 21.07
CA ILE A 743 11.22 3.76 20.53
C ILE A 743 11.18 3.52 19.03
N ASN A 744 10.07 3.00 18.51
CA ASN A 744 9.91 2.82 17.08
C ASN A 744 9.55 4.15 16.39
N ILE A 745 9.66 4.17 15.06
CA ILE A 745 9.46 5.42 14.30
C ILE A 745 8.04 5.99 14.47
N ASN A 746 7.02 5.15 14.65
CA ASN A 746 5.64 5.59 14.83
C ASN A 746 5.42 6.20 16.24
N GLU A 747 6.07 5.65 17.27
CA GLU A 747 6.06 6.19 18.64
C GLU A 747 6.80 7.53 18.67
N LEU A 748 7.98 7.61 18.07
CA LEU A 748 8.73 8.86 17.95
C LEU A 748 7.90 9.91 17.21
N ASN A 749 7.22 9.53 16.13
CA ASN A 749 6.29 10.36 15.39
C ASN A 749 5.19 10.90 16.28
N SER A 750 4.54 10.01 17.02
CA SER A 750 3.45 10.41 17.91
C SER A 750 3.91 11.37 19.00
N LEU A 751 5.11 11.19 19.54
CA LEU A 751 5.72 12.07 20.53
C LEU A 751 5.99 13.47 19.96
N ILE A 752 6.64 13.53 18.80
CA ILE A 752 6.97 14.82 18.16
C ILE A 752 5.69 15.55 17.69
N SER A 753 4.68 14.81 17.20
CA SER A 753 3.41 15.38 16.73
C SER A 753 2.52 15.88 17.89
N ALA A 754 2.58 15.28 19.06
CA ALA A 754 1.83 15.72 20.24
C ALA A 754 2.28 17.11 20.68
N ASP A 755 3.56 17.46 20.50
CA ASP A 755 4.10 18.77 20.84
C ASP A 755 3.60 19.90 19.91
N GLN A 756 3.12 19.60 18.70
CA GLN A 756 2.48 20.62 17.84
C GLN A 756 1.20 21.24 18.43
N LYS A 757 0.60 20.61 19.42
CA LYS A 757 -0.53 21.20 20.18
C LYS A 757 -0.08 22.27 21.17
N GLN A 758 1.21 22.36 21.47
CA GLN A 758 1.82 23.38 22.29
C GLN A 758 2.44 24.48 21.38
N LYS A 759 2.61 25.68 21.93
CA LYS A 759 3.06 26.86 21.18
C LYS A 759 4.50 26.80 20.62
N ASN A 760 5.30 25.78 20.95
CA ASN A 760 6.71 25.65 20.57
C ASN A 760 6.98 24.25 19.98
N PRO A 761 6.95 24.07 18.67
CA PRO A 761 7.23 22.77 18.06
C PRO A 761 8.75 22.46 18.10
N ILE A 762 9.09 21.15 18.18
CA ILE A 762 10.42 20.67 17.97
C ILE A 762 10.87 21.04 16.55
N GLU A 763 11.96 21.79 16.45
CA GLU A 763 12.45 22.32 15.18
C GLU A 763 13.57 21.47 14.56
N LEU A 764 14.34 20.76 15.40
CA LEU A 764 15.48 19.96 14.96
C LEU A 764 15.53 18.64 15.74
N LEU A 765 15.59 17.52 14.99
CA LEU A 765 15.94 16.21 15.55
C LEU A 765 17.33 15.84 15.05
N VAL A 766 18.26 15.62 15.99
CA VAL A 766 19.62 15.11 15.72
C VAL A 766 19.68 13.65 16.15
N LEU A 767 20.03 12.77 15.22
CA LEU A 767 20.22 11.35 15.48
C LEU A 767 21.70 11.00 15.33
N SER A 768 22.39 10.81 16.46
CA SER A 768 23.76 10.29 16.53
C SER A 768 23.70 8.79 16.81
N ALA A 769 23.29 8.01 15.81
CA ALA A 769 23.06 6.58 15.93
C ALA A 769 23.71 5.80 14.78
N CYS A 770 24.11 4.55 15.03
CA CYS A 770 24.63 3.69 13.97
C CYS A 770 23.53 3.37 12.96
N GLN A 771 23.91 3.27 11.68
CA GLN A 771 23.01 2.92 10.57
C GLN A 771 21.93 3.94 10.20
N THR A 772 21.92 5.15 10.76
CA THR A 772 20.95 6.20 10.38
C THR A 772 20.96 6.56 8.90
N ALA A 773 22.08 6.26 8.21
CA ALA A 773 22.24 6.44 6.76
C ALA A 773 22.36 5.11 5.98
N ALA A 774 22.15 3.99 6.64
CA ALA A 774 22.44 2.68 6.09
C ALA A 774 21.18 1.81 6.00
N GLY A 775 20.16 2.21 5.24
CA GLY A 775 18.99 1.37 4.99
C GLY A 775 19.32 -0.11 4.73
N ASP A 776 18.36 -0.99 4.82
CA ASP A 776 18.54 -2.41 4.50
C ASP A 776 18.78 -2.63 2.98
N SER A 777 19.03 -3.87 2.58
CA SER A 777 19.25 -4.23 1.17
C SER A 777 17.99 -4.11 0.30
N ARG A 778 16.85 -3.72 0.86
CA ARG A 778 15.56 -3.59 0.20
C ARG A 778 15.14 -2.12 0.02
N ALA A 779 15.84 -1.18 0.66
CA ALA A 779 15.59 0.25 0.57
C ALA A 779 15.91 0.83 -0.82
#